data_11b393997beef455dbdf3f703a7fe60c
#
_entry.id   11b393997beef455dbdf3f703a7fe60c
#
_cell.length_a   1.000
_cell.length_b   1.000
_cell.length_c   1.000
_cell.angle_alpha   90.00
_cell.angle_beta   90.00
_cell.angle_gamma   90.00
#
_symmetry.space_group_name_H-M   'P 1'
#
loop_
_entity.id
_entity.type
_entity.pdbx_description
1 polymer ?
#
loop_
_entity_poly.entity_id
_entity_poly.type
_entity_poly.pdbx_seq_one_letter_code
_entity_poly.pdbx_strand_id
1 'polypeptide(L)'
;MKPAAYPTALLLLPLALPTFAQPTEPVPELQLEKVEIRGRAPSTTELRRESTAAKTIVGREEIDRYGDSTVTDVLKRLPGVTIGGTPGRGGEIRMRGMGSGYTQILINGERVPGGLSVDTLTPAQIERIEVMRAPTAEFGAQAIAGTINIVLRDDVRRRLNTLHLTMGWADDRWQPGVNWTRADRIGPFSYNLSASAYRRDRVDAVNTHTAAPGYVREEQRRGRGLREGLHLGGRLQWKLDEGNTLALQPFAMIHSERDLQGTQRQQAATSTAPTGYNTAITHSRGHFALARGNAEWQLRLPDAARLELNAGVTASESVGNSQRRENLAGTDTRTVTDASDAQERWRSLRGKYSRWLDTEHQLALGWEAESSRRDEIRSTTQTVLASGTITPTDDSLQARTLRTALWAQDEWKLSPQWALHGGMRWEAISTRSDWLDSGQWLRSRNRSAVWSPLFHVLWRPDEQAKDQVRLSLTRAYRAPRPAQLTAQRVLTRDTDVTGLNSPNNPDRLGNPALRPELSTGIDLAYEHYLPGGGLLSASVFHRHISDYIRNVINLESSTGRYVTQPQNIGSATTSGLELEAKLRMNGLAPALDWPLDLRSSVSFFRSRVRDVPGPDNRLDRQPRYTANLGADYRLQAWPLQVGSSLTLQPGNPLQVSEVQRSYEGLRRVVDAYALWTLNPHTALRLSASNLWARSTTSASSYDTNYTSRSIEDNTTLASVRLELKL
;
A
#
# COMPACT_ATOMS: atom_id res chain seq x y z
N MET A 1 20.89 -37.08 -1.48
CA MET A 1 19.78 -37.65 -2.25
C MET A 1 19.27 -36.53 -3.18
N LYS A 2 19.25 -36.80 -4.49
CA LYS A 2 18.88 -35.82 -5.50
C LYS A 2 17.37 -35.51 -5.42
N PRO A 3 16.91 -34.26 -5.48
CA PRO A 3 15.48 -33.97 -5.67
C PRO A 3 15.11 -34.14 -7.14
N ALA A 4 14.05 -34.91 -7.37
CA ALA A 4 13.47 -35.13 -8.69
C ALA A 4 12.75 -33.85 -9.16
N ALA A 5 13.13 -33.40 -10.35
CA ALA A 5 12.43 -32.33 -11.08
C ALA A 5 11.13 -32.89 -11.68
N TYR A 6 10.00 -32.29 -11.35
CA TYR A 6 8.74 -32.50 -12.07
C TYR A 6 8.60 -31.44 -13.17
N PRO A 7 8.38 -31.84 -14.42
CA PRO A 7 8.11 -30.89 -15.50
C PRO A 7 6.65 -30.40 -15.42
N THR A 8 6.48 -29.11 -15.33
CA THR A 8 5.16 -28.45 -15.48
C THR A 8 4.81 -28.46 -16.96
N ALA A 9 3.94 -29.37 -17.36
CA ALA A 9 3.39 -29.42 -18.71
C ALA A 9 2.38 -28.25 -18.87
N LEU A 10 2.71 -27.31 -19.74
CA LEU A 10 1.80 -26.27 -20.23
C LEU A 10 0.88 -26.92 -21.27
N LEU A 11 -0.38 -27.15 -20.91
CA LEU A 11 -1.42 -27.62 -21.85
C LEU A 11 -1.82 -26.46 -22.77
N LEU A 12 -1.29 -26.46 -23.99
CA LEU A 12 -1.77 -25.66 -25.10
C LEU A 12 -2.96 -26.40 -25.75
N LEU A 13 -4.18 -25.92 -25.54
CA LEU A 13 -5.34 -26.34 -26.30
C LEU A 13 -5.34 -25.62 -27.66
N PRO A 14 -5.51 -26.33 -28.79
CA PRO A 14 -5.67 -25.68 -30.09
C PRO A 14 -7.09 -25.12 -30.22
N LEU A 15 -7.19 -23.80 -30.44
CA LEU A 15 -8.41 -23.12 -30.84
C LEU A 15 -8.62 -23.34 -32.33
N ALA A 16 -9.65 -24.11 -32.66
CA ALA A 16 -10.16 -24.21 -34.04
C ALA A 16 -10.92 -22.91 -34.37
N LEU A 17 -10.52 -22.22 -35.44
CA LEU A 17 -11.20 -21.05 -35.96
C LEU A 17 -12.33 -21.48 -36.93
N PRO A 18 -13.51 -20.91 -36.84
CA PRO A 18 -14.58 -21.15 -37.82
C PRO A 18 -14.33 -20.37 -39.13
N THR A 19 -14.48 -21.02 -40.23
CA THR A 19 -14.45 -20.46 -41.61
C THR A 19 -15.74 -19.69 -41.85
N PHE A 20 -15.66 -18.41 -42.20
CA PHE A 20 -16.81 -17.59 -42.58
C PHE A 20 -17.05 -17.63 -44.10
N ALA A 21 -18.30 -17.84 -44.48
CA ALA A 21 -18.80 -17.70 -45.84
C ALA A 21 -18.93 -16.23 -46.25
N GLN A 22 -18.67 -15.92 -47.51
CA GLN A 22 -18.77 -14.57 -48.08
C GLN A 22 -20.25 -14.13 -48.17
N PRO A 23 -20.53 -12.84 -47.84
CA PRO A 23 -21.87 -12.28 -47.99
C PRO A 23 -22.12 -11.69 -49.39
N THR A 24 -23.34 -11.89 -49.87
CA THR A 24 -23.96 -11.27 -51.05
C THR A 24 -24.17 -9.76 -50.82
N GLU A 25 -24.02 -8.97 -51.91
CA GLU A 25 -24.20 -7.51 -51.91
C GLU A 25 -25.60 -7.05 -51.47
N PRO A 26 -25.70 -6.01 -50.63
CA PRO A 26 -26.99 -5.41 -50.27
C PRO A 26 -27.34 -4.19 -51.11
N VAL A 27 -28.64 -4.04 -51.34
CA VAL A 27 -29.37 -2.92 -51.95
C VAL A 27 -29.11 -1.61 -51.16
N PRO A 28 -29.02 -0.41 -51.80
CA PRO A 28 -28.72 0.83 -51.07
C PRO A 28 -29.91 1.33 -50.23
N GLU A 29 -29.77 1.26 -48.93
CA GLU A 29 -30.63 1.92 -47.96
C GLU A 29 -30.20 3.37 -47.79
N LEU A 30 -31.18 4.29 -47.77
CA LEU A 30 -30.97 5.71 -47.44
C LEU A 30 -30.27 5.83 -46.06
N GLN A 31 -29.02 6.29 -46.05
CA GLN A 31 -28.32 6.61 -44.83
C GLN A 31 -28.85 7.89 -44.22
N LEU A 32 -29.69 7.77 -43.19
CA LEU A 32 -29.89 8.85 -42.21
C LEU A 32 -28.55 9.05 -41.49
N GLU A 33 -27.97 10.24 -41.61
CA GLU A 33 -26.79 10.63 -40.84
C GLU A 33 -27.03 10.38 -39.34
N LYS A 34 -26.39 9.39 -38.80
CA LYS A 34 -26.40 9.09 -37.38
C LYS A 34 -25.67 10.21 -36.64
N VAL A 35 -26.39 11.19 -36.10
CA VAL A 35 -25.81 12.19 -35.23
C VAL A 35 -25.36 11.50 -33.97
N GLU A 36 -24.07 11.14 -33.93
CA GLU A 36 -23.39 10.58 -32.78
C GLU A 36 -23.14 11.74 -31.79
N ILE A 37 -24.04 11.96 -30.82
CA ILE A 37 -23.80 12.89 -29.72
C ILE A 37 -22.72 12.26 -28.83
N ARG A 38 -21.45 12.59 -29.11
CA ARG A 38 -20.33 12.23 -28.25
C ARG A 38 -20.39 13.13 -27.01
N GLY A 39 -21.06 12.68 -25.99
CA GLY A 39 -20.99 13.29 -24.67
C GLY A 39 -19.52 13.35 -24.22
N ARG A 40 -19.05 14.53 -23.83
CA ARG A 40 -17.71 14.70 -23.22
C ARG A 40 -17.64 13.81 -21.97
N ALA A 41 -16.63 12.95 -21.85
CA ALA A 41 -16.42 12.20 -20.62
C ALA A 41 -16.31 13.16 -19.43
N PRO A 42 -17.03 12.91 -18.31
CA PRO A 42 -17.03 13.80 -17.16
C PRO A 42 -15.60 14.00 -16.64
N SER A 43 -15.25 15.23 -16.32
CA SER A 43 -13.96 15.56 -15.71
C SER A 43 -13.86 14.93 -14.31
N THR A 44 -12.65 14.78 -13.79
CA THR A 44 -12.45 14.26 -12.42
C THR A 44 -13.08 15.15 -11.36
N THR A 45 -13.17 16.44 -11.62
CA THR A 45 -13.88 17.40 -10.76
C THR A 45 -15.38 17.13 -10.78
N GLU A 46 -15.98 16.87 -11.94
CA GLU A 46 -17.39 16.50 -12.08
C GLU A 46 -17.68 15.16 -11.38
N LEU A 47 -16.85 14.12 -11.61
CA LEU A 47 -16.97 12.83 -10.91
C LEU A 47 -16.88 12.98 -9.38
N ARG A 48 -15.99 13.86 -8.87
CA ARG A 48 -15.90 14.17 -7.44
C ARG A 48 -17.16 14.89 -6.95
N ARG A 49 -17.68 15.86 -7.71
CA ARG A 49 -18.90 16.61 -7.37
C ARG A 49 -20.14 15.72 -7.33
N GLU A 50 -20.27 14.79 -8.25
CA GLU A 50 -21.43 13.90 -8.35
C GLU A 50 -21.45 12.80 -7.28
N SER A 51 -20.31 12.42 -6.77
CA SER A 51 -20.22 11.36 -5.76
C SER A 51 -20.88 11.75 -4.45
N THR A 52 -21.86 10.95 -3.98
CA THR A 52 -22.51 11.13 -2.69
C THR A 52 -21.55 10.86 -1.53
N ALA A 53 -20.78 9.78 -1.60
CA ALA A 53 -19.73 9.50 -0.64
C ALA A 53 -18.51 10.42 -0.86
N ALA A 54 -17.88 10.90 0.24
CA ALA A 54 -16.70 11.75 0.17
C ALA A 54 -15.51 11.03 -0.44
N LYS A 55 -15.13 11.42 -1.67
CA LYS A 55 -13.96 10.88 -2.36
C LYS A 55 -13.15 11.98 -3.05
N THR A 56 -11.83 11.82 -3.07
CA THR A 56 -10.91 12.60 -3.90
C THR A 56 -10.56 11.78 -5.12
N ILE A 57 -10.64 12.38 -6.31
CA ILE A 57 -10.30 11.71 -7.58
C ILE A 57 -9.14 12.46 -8.21
N VAL A 58 -8.05 11.72 -8.50
CA VAL A 58 -6.90 12.19 -9.29
C VAL A 58 -6.98 11.50 -10.63
N GLY A 59 -7.26 12.26 -11.66
CA GLY A 59 -7.42 11.71 -13.00
C GLY A 59 -6.16 11.76 -13.83
N ARG A 60 -6.29 11.25 -15.04
CA ARG A 60 -5.20 11.12 -16.01
C ARG A 60 -4.47 12.43 -16.26
N GLU A 61 -5.21 13.54 -16.48
CA GLU A 61 -4.63 14.84 -16.75
C GLU A 61 -3.75 15.34 -15.58
N GLU A 62 -4.17 15.09 -14.34
CA GLU A 62 -3.40 15.47 -13.15
C GLU A 62 -2.15 14.59 -13.00
N ILE A 63 -2.27 13.27 -13.24
CA ILE A 63 -1.14 12.33 -13.21
C ILE A 63 -0.11 12.69 -14.27
N ASP A 64 -0.54 12.97 -15.52
CA ASP A 64 0.36 13.32 -16.62
C ASP A 64 1.01 14.68 -16.41
N ARG A 65 0.26 15.66 -15.86
CA ARG A 65 0.75 17.02 -15.64
C ARG A 65 1.99 17.05 -14.76
N TYR A 66 1.99 16.29 -13.68
CA TYR A 66 3.11 16.27 -12.75
C TYR A 66 4.19 15.27 -13.17
N GLY A 67 3.87 14.36 -14.09
CA GLY A 67 4.81 13.37 -14.63
C GLY A 67 5.47 12.51 -13.56
N ASP A 68 4.74 12.17 -12.53
CA ASP A 68 5.24 11.37 -11.42
C ASP A 68 5.89 10.06 -11.89
N SER A 69 6.92 9.63 -11.19
CA SER A 69 7.71 8.46 -11.56
C SER A 69 7.07 7.17 -11.14
N THR A 70 6.40 7.20 -10.00
CA THR A 70 5.81 6.04 -9.35
C THR A 70 4.39 6.38 -8.88
N VAL A 71 3.60 5.35 -8.60
CA VAL A 71 2.26 5.52 -8.00
C VAL A 71 2.37 6.14 -6.61
N THR A 72 3.40 5.77 -5.85
CA THR A 72 3.67 6.36 -4.53
C THR A 72 3.92 7.87 -4.63
N ASP A 73 4.57 8.37 -5.69
CA ASP A 73 4.78 9.80 -5.89
C ASP A 73 3.46 10.55 -6.15
N VAL A 74 2.56 9.95 -6.92
CA VAL A 74 1.20 10.47 -7.09
C VAL A 74 0.47 10.53 -5.75
N LEU A 75 0.53 9.44 -4.97
CA LEU A 75 -0.18 9.31 -3.69
C LEU A 75 0.33 10.26 -2.61
N LYS A 76 1.64 10.57 -2.58
CA LYS A 76 2.22 11.55 -1.64
C LYS A 76 1.60 12.95 -1.75
N ARG A 77 1.07 13.29 -2.92
CA ARG A 77 0.47 14.60 -3.21
C ARG A 77 -0.96 14.71 -2.71
N LEU A 78 -1.57 13.57 -2.31
CA LEU A 78 -2.99 13.52 -1.93
C LEU A 78 -3.19 13.96 -0.49
N PRO A 79 -4.29 14.70 -0.22
CA PRO A 79 -4.63 15.13 1.13
C PRO A 79 -4.86 13.93 2.05
N GLY A 80 -4.32 14.01 3.28
CA GLY A 80 -4.49 12.97 4.29
C GLY A 80 -3.75 11.65 4.00
N VAL A 81 -2.98 11.57 2.90
CA VAL A 81 -2.13 10.42 2.57
C VAL A 81 -0.68 10.71 2.99
N THR A 82 -0.07 9.77 3.66
CA THR A 82 1.34 9.80 4.07
C THR A 82 2.01 8.49 3.70
N ILE A 83 3.32 8.55 3.44
CA ILE A 83 4.12 7.36 3.16
C ILE A 83 5.00 7.09 4.37
N GLY A 84 4.86 5.93 4.98
CA GLY A 84 5.72 5.48 6.08
C GLY A 84 7.09 5.00 5.58
N GLY A 85 7.97 4.60 6.51
CA GLY A 85 9.31 4.07 6.18
C GLY A 85 10.34 5.15 5.84
N THR A 86 11.53 4.74 5.40
CA THR A 86 12.65 5.63 5.10
C THR A 86 12.39 6.41 3.81
N PRO A 87 12.58 7.74 3.80
CA PRO A 87 12.41 8.56 2.59
C PRO A 87 13.23 8.05 1.41
N GLY A 88 12.64 8.05 0.21
CA GLY A 88 13.31 7.58 -1.02
C GLY A 88 13.35 6.05 -1.21
N ARG A 89 12.92 5.26 -0.22
CA ARG A 89 13.01 3.78 -0.25
C ARG A 89 11.68 3.08 -0.45
N GLY A 90 10.62 3.82 -0.75
CA GLY A 90 9.25 3.33 -0.73
C GLY A 90 8.75 3.19 0.71
N GLY A 91 7.50 2.83 0.87
CA GLY A 91 6.96 2.70 2.21
C GLY A 91 5.48 2.38 2.22
N GLU A 92 4.96 2.16 3.42
CA GLU A 92 3.56 1.87 3.62
C GLU A 92 2.71 3.13 3.38
N ILE A 93 1.71 3.02 2.52
CA ILE A 93 0.74 4.08 2.27
C ILE A 93 -0.25 4.11 3.43
N ARG A 94 -0.41 5.27 4.04
CA ARG A 94 -1.26 5.48 5.21
C ARG A 94 -2.21 6.63 4.98
N MET A 95 -3.44 6.47 5.41
CA MET A 95 -4.42 7.56 5.48
C MET A 95 -4.61 8.01 6.92
N ARG A 96 -4.86 9.30 7.14
CA ARG A 96 -5.12 9.88 8.46
C ARG A 96 -4.03 9.58 9.51
N GLY A 97 -2.81 9.37 9.04
CA GLY A 97 -1.67 9.02 9.89
C GLY A 97 -1.81 7.69 10.62
N MET A 98 -2.86 6.90 10.39
CA MET A 98 -3.08 5.62 11.07
C MET A 98 -2.10 4.56 10.58
N GLY A 99 -1.70 3.67 11.47
CA GLY A 99 -0.68 2.65 11.20
C GLY A 99 -1.08 1.58 10.20
N SER A 100 -0.29 0.51 10.15
CA SER A 100 -0.42 -0.58 9.19
C SER A 100 -1.77 -1.30 9.27
N GLY A 101 -2.38 -1.52 8.10
CA GLY A 101 -3.64 -2.26 7.95
C GLY A 101 -4.91 -1.43 8.15
N TYR A 102 -4.79 -0.12 8.41
CA TYR A 102 -5.94 0.78 8.50
C TYR A 102 -6.35 1.40 7.16
N THR A 103 -5.44 1.41 6.18
CA THR A 103 -5.69 1.85 4.81
C THR A 103 -5.83 0.63 3.91
N GLN A 104 -6.92 0.55 3.14
CA GLN A 104 -7.10 -0.47 2.12
C GLN A 104 -6.64 0.06 0.77
N ILE A 105 -5.89 -0.75 0.03
CA ILE A 105 -5.47 -0.43 -1.33
C ILE A 105 -6.09 -1.45 -2.27
N LEU A 106 -6.73 -0.95 -3.32
CA LEU A 106 -7.40 -1.72 -4.34
C LEU A 106 -6.82 -1.39 -5.72
N ILE A 107 -6.84 -2.35 -6.63
CA ILE A 107 -6.61 -2.18 -8.07
C ILE A 107 -7.87 -2.65 -8.78
N ASN A 108 -8.55 -1.75 -9.50
CA ASN A 108 -9.87 -2.00 -10.10
C ASN A 108 -10.88 -2.59 -9.10
N GLY A 109 -10.88 -2.05 -7.86
CA GLY A 109 -11.74 -2.53 -6.77
C GLY A 109 -11.32 -3.85 -6.14
N GLU A 110 -10.26 -4.51 -6.59
CA GLU A 110 -9.73 -5.74 -5.99
C GLU A 110 -8.58 -5.47 -5.05
N ARG A 111 -8.48 -6.26 -3.98
CA ARG A 111 -7.40 -6.12 -3.00
C ARG A 111 -6.05 -6.45 -3.62
N VAL A 112 -5.06 -5.68 -3.23
CA VAL A 112 -3.67 -5.94 -3.59
C VAL A 112 -3.16 -7.10 -2.74
N PRO A 113 -2.70 -8.21 -3.37
CA PRO A 113 -2.10 -9.33 -2.65
C PRO A 113 -0.88 -8.91 -1.83
N GLY A 114 -0.58 -9.65 -0.76
CA GLY A 114 0.62 -9.44 0.03
C GLY A 114 1.90 -9.51 -0.83
N GLY A 115 2.86 -8.62 -0.56
CA GLY A 115 4.12 -8.56 -1.31
C GLY A 115 4.10 -7.74 -2.61
N LEU A 116 2.92 -7.42 -3.16
CA LEU A 116 2.82 -6.53 -4.32
C LEU A 116 2.90 -5.06 -3.88
N SER A 117 3.92 -4.34 -4.33
CA SER A 117 4.00 -2.89 -4.17
C SER A 117 3.18 -2.19 -5.26
N VAL A 118 2.47 -1.12 -4.92
CA VAL A 118 1.76 -0.31 -5.92
C VAL A 118 2.71 0.35 -6.94
N ASP A 119 3.98 0.50 -6.60
CA ASP A 119 5.02 1.03 -7.50
C ASP A 119 5.44 0.03 -8.60
N THR A 120 4.88 -1.18 -8.60
CA THR A 120 4.98 -2.10 -9.75
C THR A 120 4.13 -1.64 -10.92
N LEU A 121 3.09 -0.83 -10.65
CA LEU A 121 2.30 -0.15 -11.66
C LEU A 121 3.02 1.13 -12.09
N THR A 122 2.95 1.42 -13.38
CA THR A 122 3.42 2.70 -13.89
C THR A 122 2.28 3.72 -13.90
N PRO A 123 2.53 5.00 -13.65
CA PRO A 123 1.51 6.02 -13.78
C PRO A 123 0.81 6.02 -15.16
N ALA A 124 1.51 5.60 -16.23
CA ALA A 124 0.94 5.49 -17.58
C ALA A 124 -0.20 4.46 -17.71
N GLN A 125 -0.24 3.45 -16.84
CA GLN A 125 -1.29 2.42 -16.80
C GLN A 125 -2.56 2.87 -16.07
N ILE A 126 -2.49 3.98 -15.31
CA ILE A 126 -3.56 4.42 -14.43
C ILE A 126 -4.46 5.40 -15.18
N GLU A 127 -5.76 5.19 -15.13
CA GLU A 127 -6.78 6.13 -15.59
C GLU A 127 -7.06 7.18 -14.51
N ARG A 128 -7.25 6.73 -13.26
CA ARG A 128 -7.48 7.58 -12.11
C ARG A 128 -7.17 6.87 -10.79
N ILE A 129 -6.97 7.64 -9.76
CA ILE A 129 -6.87 7.16 -8.38
C ILE A 129 -8.03 7.77 -7.58
N GLU A 130 -8.78 6.92 -6.91
CA GLU A 130 -9.90 7.29 -6.07
C GLU A 130 -9.53 7.10 -4.60
N VAL A 131 -9.55 8.16 -3.81
CA VAL A 131 -9.28 8.12 -2.38
C VAL A 131 -10.61 8.32 -1.64
N MET A 132 -11.13 7.25 -1.09
CA MET A 132 -12.39 7.23 -0.34
C MET A 132 -12.10 7.37 1.15
N ARG A 133 -12.59 8.45 1.75
CA ARG A 133 -12.41 8.74 3.17
C ARG A 133 -13.42 8.02 4.06
N ALA A 134 -14.51 7.57 3.49
CA ALA A 134 -15.52 6.75 4.13
C ALA A 134 -15.77 5.49 3.29
N PRO A 135 -16.03 4.32 3.91
CA PRO A 135 -16.32 3.08 3.19
C PRO A 135 -17.63 3.16 2.43
N THR A 136 -17.73 2.39 1.34
CA THR A 136 -18.98 2.08 0.64
C THR A 136 -19.22 0.58 0.70
N ALA A 137 -20.45 0.12 0.48
CA ALA A 137 -20.75 -1.31 0.55
C ALA A 137 -19.99 -2.10 -0.53
N GLU A 138 -19.81 -1.53 -1.71
CA GLU A 138 -19.10 -2.12 -2.84
C GLU A 138 -17.61 -2.33 -2.58
N PHE A 139 -16.89 -1.31 -2.08
CA PHE A 139 -15.44 -1.38 -1.90
C PHE A 139 -15.00 -1.96 -0.55
N GLY A 140 -15.98 -2.33 0.28
CA GLY A 140 -15.75 -2.99 1.56
C GLY A 140 -15.50 -2.03 2.71
N ALA A 141 -15.69 -2.55 3.92
CA ALA A 141 -15.58 -1.83 5.17
C ALA A 141 -14.28 -2.14 5.95
N GLN A 142 -13.33 -2.86 5.34
CA GLN A 142 -12.08 -3.30 5.99
C GLN A 142 -11.02 -2.20 6.09
N ALA A 143 -11.45 -0.93 6.12
CA ALA A 143 -10.56 0.23 6.11
C ALA A 143 -11.08 1.31 7.06
N ILE A 144 -10.59 1.31 8.28
CA ILE A 144 -10.98 2.33 9.29
C ILE A 144 -10.50 3.73 8.89
N ALA A 145 -9.31 3.83 8.28
CA ALA A 145 -8.75 5.12 7.85
C ALA A 145 -9.26 5.57 6.47
N GLY A 146 -9.56 4.63 5.57
CA GLY A 146 -10.04 4.89 4.22
C GLY A 146 -9.50 3.90 3.19
N THR A 147 -10.00 4.01 1.96
CA THR A 147 -9.66 3.13 0.85
C THR A 147 -9.08 3.93 -0.31
N ILE A 148 -8.00 3.43 -0.91
CA ILE A 148 -7.40 3.96 -2.13
C ILE A 148 -7.65 2.93 -3.24
N ASN A 149 -8.41 3.30 -4.28
CA ASN A 149 -8.67 2.47 -5.44
C ASN A 149 -7.92 3.02 -6.65
N ILE A 150 -7.00 2.23 -7.19
CA ILE A 150 -6.24 2.53 -8.40
C ILE A 150 -6.99 1.93 -9.56
N VAL A 151 -7.59 2.77 -10.39
CA VAL A 151 -8.34 2.35 -11.59
C VAL A 151 -7.40 2.36 -12.78
N LEU A 152 -7.22 1.20 -13.38
CA LEU A 152 -6.39 1.04 -14.57
C LEU A 152 -7.16 1.47 -15.82
N ARG A 153 -6.44 1.83 -16.87
CA ARG A 153 -7.01 2.23 -18.17
C ARG A 153 -7.80 1.09 -18.81
N ASP A 154 -9.05 1.35 -19.13
CA ASP A 154 -9.96 0.39 -19.75
C ASP A 154 -10.05 0.57 -21.27
N ASP A 155 -10.08 1.82 -21.74
CA ASP A 155 -10.27 2.12 -23.16
C ASP A 155 -9.01 2.77 -23.76
N VAL A 156 -8.50 2.15 -24.82
CA VAL A 156 -7.39 2.69 -25.59
C VAL A 156 -7.97 3.62 -26.67
N ARG A 157 -8.24 4.87 -26.29
CA ARG A 157 -8.75 5.89 -27.23
C ARG A 157 -7.68 6.40 -28.21
N ARG A 158 -6.39 6.27 -27.85
CA ARG A 158 -5.25 6.67 -28.67
C ARG A 158 -4.15 5.62 -28.55
N ARG A 159 -3.49 5.32 -29.64
CA ARG A 159 -2.26 4.52 -29.62
C ARG A 159 -1.27 5.12 -28.66
N LEU A 160 -0.69 4.30 -27.82
CA LEU A 160 0.37 4.66 -26.91
C LEU A 160 1.53 3.69 -27.13
N ASN A 161 2.71 4.23 -27.36
CA ASN A 161 3.94 3.45 -27.37
C ASN A 161 5.01 4.32 -26.70
N THR A 162 5.33 4.06 -25.45
CA THR A 162 6.24 4.89 -24.67
C THR A 162 7.37 4.05 -24.09
N LEU A 163 8.57 4.60 -24.16
CA LEU A 163 9.77 4.05 -23.55
C LEU A 163 10.36 5.09 -22.59
N HIS A 164 10.52 4.72 -21.32
CA HIS A 164 11.17 5.51 -20.30
C HIS A 164 12.50 4.89 -19.91
N LEU A 165 13.57 5.60 -20.10
CA LEU A 165 14.91 5.21 -19.65
C LEU A 165 15.28 6.09 -18.46
N THR A 166 15.50 5.47 -17.31
CA THR A 166 15.80 6.18 -16.06
C THR A 166 17.19 5.81 -15.57
N MET A 167 17.95 6.81 -15.15
CA MET A 167 19.19 6.63 -14.43
C MET A 167 19.10 7.38 -13.10
N GLY A 168 18.99 6.63 -12.01
CA GLY A 168 19.06 7.15 -10.65
C GLY A 168 20.49 7.14 -10.12
N TRP A 169 20.75 8.01 -9.13
CA TRP A 169 22.02 8.07 -8.41
C TRP A 169 21.76 8.42 -6.93
N ALA A 170 22.24 7.57 -6.03
CA ALA A 170 22.19 7.77 -4.59
C ALA A 170 23.36 7.00 -3.94
N ASP A 171 23.95 7.52 -2.88
CA ASP A 171 25.05 6.89 -2.14
C ASP A 171 26.23 6.43 -3.05
N ASP A 172 26.57 7.26 -4.05
CA ASP A 172 27.59 6.95 -5.08
C ASP A 172 27.28 5.68 -5.90
N ARG A 173 25.99 5.37 -6.06
CA ARG A 173 25.49 4.16 -6.77
C ARG A 173 24.51 4.55 -7.87
N TRP A 174 24.68 3.88 -9.01
CA TRP A 174 23.80 4.01 -10.15
C TRP A 174 22.62 3.04 -10.05
N GLN A 175 21.42 3.54 -10.35
CA GLN A 175 20.15 2.83 -10.26
C GLN A 175 19.42 2.91 -11.61
N PRO A 176 19.83 2.12 -12.62
CA PRO A 176 19.20 2.10 -13.92
C PRO A 176 17.81 1.46 -13.86
N GLY A 177 16.92 1.97 -14.72
CA GLY A 177 15.59 1.43 -14.91
C GLY A 177 15.10 1.67 -16.33
N VAL A 178 14.32 0.74 -16.84
CA VAL A 178 13.63 0.85 -18.12
C VAL A 178 12.16 0.49 -17.92
N ASN A 179 11.29 1.26 -18.55
CA ASN A 179 9.88 0.98 -18.59
C ASN A 179 9.36 1.19 -20.01
N TRP A 180 8.65 0.20 -20.53
CA TRP A 180 7.99 0.25 -21.83
C TRP A 180 6.49 0.01 -21.63
N THR A 181 5.66 0.81 -22.30
CA THR A 181 4.21 0.65 -22.29
C THR A 181 3.70 0.78 -23.72
N ARG A 182 2.89 -0.17 -24.15
CA ARG A 182 2.22 -0.13 -25.43
C ARG A 182 0.73 -0.40 -25.27
N ALA A 183 -0.10 0.46 -25.85
CA ALA A 183 -1.53 0.31 -25.88
C ALA A 183 -2.05 0.60 -27.29
N ASP A 184 -2.91 -0.27 -27.78
CA ASP A 184 -3.53 -0.14 -29.12
C ASP A 184 -4.89 -0.83 -29.16
N ARG A 185 -5.64 -0.55 -30.22
CA ARG A 185 -6.94 -1.17 -30.50
C ARG A 185 -6.99 -1.70 -31.92
N ILE A 186 -7.43 -2.92 -32.07
CA ILE A 186 -7.58 -3.62 -33.36
C ILE A 186 -9.02 -4.14 -33.42
N GLY A 187 -9.89 -3.41 -34.10
CA GLY A 187 -11.32 -3.74 -34.15
C GLY A 187 -11.97 -3.80 -32.76
N PRO A 188 -12.60 -4.92 -32.35
CA PRO A 188 -13.21 -5.10 -31.05
C PRO A 188 -12.17 -5.37 -29.92
N PHE A 189 -10.95 -5.70 -30.27
CA PHE A 189 -9.88 -6.02 -29.33
C PHE A 189 -9.05 -4.78 -29.00
N SER A 190 -8.81 -4.52 -27.71
CA SER A 190 -7.86 -3.52 -27.24
C SER A 190 -6.90 -4.15 -26.25
N TYR A 191 -5.67 -3.63 -26.21
CA TYR A 191 -4.66 -4.08 -25.27
C TYR A 191 -3.84 -2.93 -24.71
N ASN A 192 -3.40 -3.11 -23.49
CA ASN A 192 -2.41 -2.27 -22.81
C ASN A 192 -1.40 -3.19 -22.18
N LEU A 193 -0.15 -3.16 -22.62
CA LEU A 193 0.95 -4.00 -22.14
C LEU A 193 2.04 -3.12 -21.55
N SER A 194 2.65 -3.56 -20.48
CA SER A 194 3.81 -2.91 -19.88
C SER A 194 4.88 -3.90 -19.48
N ALA A 195 6.12 -3.49 -19.64
CA ALA A 195 7.29 -4.21 -19.17
C ALA A 195 8.23 -3.22 -18.47
N SER A 196 8.74 -3.58 -17.30
CA SER A 196 9.75 -2.77 -16.61
C SER A 196 10.84 -3.63 -16.00
N ALA A 197 12.07 -3.15 -16.08
CA ALA A 197 13.22 -3.74 -15.41
C ALA A 197 13.96 -2.63 -14.64
N TYR A 198 14.45 -2.98 -13.47
CA TYR A 198 15.15 -2.02 -12.62
C TYR A 198 16.26 -2.70 -11.82
N ARG A 199 17.26 -1.89 -11.47
CA ARG A 199 18.27 -2.21 -10.48
C ARG A 199 18.31 -1.10 -9.44
N ARG A 200 18.28 -1.45 -8.16
CA ARG A 200 18.43 -0.54 -7.01
C ARG A 200 19.58 -1.01 -6.16
N ASP A 201 20.57 -0.15 -6.01
CA ASP A 201 21.73 -0.37 -5.15
C ASP A 201 21.67 0.67 -4.03
N ARG A 202 21.56 0.23 -2.77
CA ARG A 202 21.35 1.08 -1.59
C ARG A 202 22.44 0.86 -0.55
N VAL A 203 22.70 1.89 0.23
CA VAL A 203 23.50 1.82 1.45
C VAL A 203 22.62 2.18 2.64
N ASP A 204 22.72 1.40 3.70
CA ASP A 204 22.02 1.62 4.96
C ASP A 204 23.04 1.86 6.05
N ALA A 205 22.85 2.90 6.86
CA ALA A 205 23.67 3.17 8.04
C ALA A 205 22.77 3.48 9.23
N VAL A 206 22.94 2.71 10.32
CA VAL A 206 22.16 2.85 11.56
C VAL A 206 23.12 2.81 12.73
N ASN A 207 23.04 3.83 13.58
CA ASN A 207 23.75 3.89 14.85
C ASN A 207 22.73 3.71 15.98
N THR A 208 22.96 2.73 16.86
CA THR A 208 22.05 2.42 17.97
C THR A 208 22.80 2.52 19.30
N HIS A 209 22.29 3.34 20.19
CA HIS A 209 22.71 3.40 21.59
C HIS A 209 21.69 2.65 22.45
N THR A 210 22.12 1.71 23.26
CA THR A 210 21.28 0.95 24.19
C THR A 210 21.86 1.00 25.59
N ALA A 211 21.03 1.41 26.55
CA ALA A 211 21.32 1.31 27.98
C ALA A 211 20.30 0.32 28.61
N ALA A 212 20.81 -0.66 29.30
CA ALA A 212 20.04 -1.74 29.93
C ALA A 212 20.68 -2.16 31.24
N PRO A 213 19.97 -2.89 32.12
CA PRO A 213 20.60 -3.48 33.28
C PRO A 213 21.80 -4.34 32.88
N GLY A 214 22.95 -4.01 33.46
CA GLY A 214 24.22 -4.72 33.24
C GLY A 214 25.02 -4.29 32.00
N TYR A 215 24.50 -3.42 31.09
CA TYR A 215 25.31 -2.93 29.98
C TYR A 215 24.86 -1.59 29.39
N VAL A 216 25.86 -0.86 28.87
CA VAL A 216 25.68 0.25 27.94
C VAL A 216 26.39 -0.11 26.64
N ARG A 217 25.70 0.00 25.50
CA ARG A 217 26.16 -0.50 24.22
C ARG A 217 25.94 0.50 23.10
N GLU A 218 26.97 0.68 22.28
CA GLU A 218 26.89 1.35 20.97
C GLU A 218 26.98 0.28 19.86
N GLU A 219 26.07 0.34 18.91
CA GLU A 219 26.07 -0.55 17.76
C GLU A 219 25.97 0.28 16.48
N GLN A 220 26.93 0.09 15.59
CA GLN A 220 26.95 0.68 14.25
C GLN A 220 26.71 -0.41 13.24
N ARG A 221 25.62 -0.28 12.46
CA ARG A 221 25.30 -1.14 11.34
C ARG A 221 25.51 -0.38 10.04
N ARG A 222 26.22 -0.99 9.10
CA ARG A 222 26.35 -0.50 7.74
C ARG A 222 26.06 -1.64 6.80
N GLY A 223 25.10 -1.42 5.86
CA GLY A 223 24.66 -2.42 4.93
C GLY A 223 24.69 -1.90 3.49
N ARG A 224 24.84 -2.82 2.56
CA ARG A 224 24.62 -2.60 1.13
C ARG A 224 23.60 -3.61 0.65
N GLY A 225 22.50 -3.13 0.03
CA GLY A 225 21.47 -3.96 -0.56
C GLY A 225 21.39 -3.73 -2.06
N LEU A 226 21.45 -4.81 -2.84
CA LEU A 226 21.23 -4.81 -4.28
C LEU A 226 19.92 -5.53 -4.59
N ARG A 227 18.97 -4.82 -5.22
CA ARG A 227 17.71 -5.39 -5.69
C ARG A 227 17.57 -5.21 -7.19
N GLU A 228 17.31 -6.30 -7.90
CA GLU A 228 17.06 -6.32 -9.33
C GLU A 228 15.71 -6.99 -9.60
N GLY A 229 14.91 -6.42 -10.51
CA GLY A 229 13.57 -6.94 -10.77
C GLY A 229 13.08 -6.70 -12.18
N LEU A 230 12.15 -7.58 -12.59
CA LEU A 230 11.40 -7.51 -13.83
C LEU A 230 9.91 -7.58 -13.50
N HIS A 231 9.12 -6.69 -14.10
CA HIS A 231 7.67 -6.68 -14.02
C HIS A 231 7.09 -6.72 -15.43
N LEU A 232 6.09 -7.57 -15.62
CA LEU A 232 5.29 -7.66 -16.83
C LEU A 232 3.83 -7.54 -16.44
N GLY A 233 3.06 -6.76 -17.15
CA GLY A 233 1.65 -6.60 -16.85
C GLY A 233 0.87 -6.12 -18.06
N GLY A 234 -0.44 -6.28 -18.01
CA GLY A 234 -1.28 -5.77 -19.07
C GLY A 234 -2.77 -5.94 -18.81
N ARG A 235 -3.54 -5.41 -19.74
CA ARG A 235 -4.97 -5.61 -19.89
C ARG A 235 -5.27 -5.94 -21.34
N LEU A 236 -5.97 -7.03 -21.59
CA LEU A 236 -6.45 -7.50 -22.87
C LEU A 236 -7.97 -7.43 -22.79
N GLN A 237 -8.63 -6.70 -23.66
CA GLN A 237 -10.07 -6.48 -23.60
C GLN A 237 -10.73 -6.71 -24.95
N TRP A 238 -11.82 -7.45 -24.95
CA TRP A 238 -12.68 -7.69 -26.10
C TRP A 238 -14.03 -7.03 -25.85
N LYS A 239 -14.49 -6.24 -26.82
CA LYS A 239 -15.88 -5.80 -26.91
C LYS A 239 -16.63 -6.90 -27.68
N LEU A 240 -17.50 -7.65 -26.99
CA LEU A 240 -18.21 -8.79 -27.57
C LEU A 240 -19.39 -8.30 -28.41
N ASP A 241 -20.10 -7.27 -27.93
CA ASP A 241 -21.20 -6.57 -28.60
C ASP A 241 -21.44 -5.18 -27.98
N GLU A 242 -22.59 -4.53 -28.24
CA GLU A 242 -22.94 -3.21 -27.68
C GLU A 242 -23.21 -3.26 -26.20
N GLY A 243 -22.18 -3.31 -25.39
CA GLY A 243 -22.25 -3.20 -23.92
C GLY A 243 -21.68 -4.39 -23.17
N ASN A 244 -21.32 -5.47 -23.87
CA ASN A 244 -20.66 -6.62 -23.25
C ASN A 244 -19.15 -6.57 -23.48
N THR A 245 -18.38 -6.71 -22.39
CA THR A 245 -16.91 -6.71 -22.46
C THR A 245 -16.33 -7.84 -21.64
N LEU A 246 -15.30 -8.47 -22.20
CA LEU A 246 -14.44 -9.42 -21.47
C LEU A 246 -13.04 -8.84 -21.40
N ALA A 247 -12.46 -8.78 -20.22
CA ALA A 247 -11.09 -8.32 -20.02
C ALA A 247 -10.27 -9.34 -19.22
N LEU A 248 -9.01 -9.53 -19.63
CA LEU A 248 -8.01 -10.31 -18.92
C LEU A 248 -6.89 -9.40 -18.49
N GLN A 249 -6.43 -9.53 -17.23
CA GLN A 249 -5.36 -8.72 -16.64
C GLN A 249 -4.25 -9.66 -16.14
N PRO A 250 -3.32 -10.10 -17.02
CA PRO A 250 -2.13 -10.83 -16.60
C PRO A 250 -1.13 -9.88 -15.94
N PHE A 251 -0.48 -10.37 -14.89
CA PHE A 251 0.62 -9.69 -14.23
C PHE A 251 1.64 -10.72 -13.73
N ALA A 252 2.92 -10.45 -13.92
CA ALA A 252 4.01 -11.25 -13.38
C ALA A 252 5.13 -10.33 -12.89
N MET A 253 5.77 -10.70 -11.79
CA MET A 253 6.96 -10.03 -11.30
C MET A 253 7.93 -11.03 -10.70
N ILE A 254 9.21 -10.76 -10.91
CA ILE A 254 10.31 -11.44 -10.25
C ILE A 254 11.30 -10.40 -9.73
N HIS A 255 11.83 -10.60 -8.56
CA HIS A 255 13.00 -9.84 -8.12
C HIS A 255 13.94 -10.70 -7.27
N SER A 256 15.20 -10.34 -7.33
CA SER A 256 16.24 -10.88 -6.45
C SER A 256 16.80 -9.76 -5.58
N GLU A 257 17.18 -10.12 -4.37
CA GLU A 257 17.80 -9.21 -3.41
C GLU A 257 19.06 -9.86 -2.82
N ARG A 258 20.10 -9.05 -2.65
CA ARG A 258 21.36 -9.45 -2.03
C ARG A 258 21.77 -8.35 -1.07
N ASP A 259 21.93 -8.70 0.20
CA ASP A 259 22.34 -7.76 1.21
C ASP A 259 23.61 -8.23 1.89
N LEU A 260 24.53 -7.29 2.09
CA LEU A 260 25.72 -7.44 2.90
C LEU A 260 25.65 -6.42 4.03
N GLN A 261 25.67 -6.87 5.26
CA GLN A 261 25.59 -6.00 6.43
C GLN A 261 26.76 -6.28 7.38
N GLY A 262 27.53 -5.25 7.69
CA GLY A 262 28.52 -5.23 8.77
C GLY A 262 27.94 -4.61 10.02
N THR A 263 28.20 -5.19 11.16
CA THR A 263 27.83 -4.68 12.49
C THR A 263 29.09 -4.53 13.33
N GLN A 264 29.29 -3.36 13.91
CA GLN A 264 30.32 -3.11 14.93
C GLN A 264 29.62 -2.79 16.25
N ARG A 265 30.06 -3.44 17.34
CA ARG A 265 29.46 -3.31 18.66
C ARG A 265 30.55 -2.98 19.67
N GLN A 266 30.32 -1.93 20.45
CA GLN A 266 31.16 -1.53 21.56
C GLN A 266 30.32 -1.52 22.83
N GLN A 267 30.84 -2.13 23.87
CA GLN A 267 30.18 -2.17 25.18
C GLN A 267 31.05 -1.41 26.17
N ALA A 268 30.42 -0.57 27.02
CA ALA A 268 31.14 0.21 28.00
C ALA A 268 31.88 -0.69 28.99
N ALA A 269 33.06 -0.29 29.42
CA ALA A 269 33.90 -1.04 30.36
C ALA A 269 33.23 -1.30 31.73
N THR A 270 32.26 -0.45 32.10
CA THR A 270 31.46 -0.60 33.34
C THR A 270 30.36 -1.68 33.20
N SER A 271 30.18 -2.27 32.03
CA SER A 271 29.17 -3.28 31.82
C SER A 271 29.54 -4.60 32.49
N THR A 272 28.57 -5.20 33.16
CA THR A 272 28.71 -6.51 33.85
C THR A 272 28.24 -7.68 32.98
N ALA A 273 27.34 -7.39 32.02
CA ALA A 273 26.87 -8.41 31.08
C ALA A 273 27.97 -8.77 30.06
N PRO A 274 28.13 -10.05 29.70
CA PRO A 274 29.19 -10.48 28.80
C PRO A 274 28.93 -9.96 27.38
N THR A 275 29.98 -9.57 26.66
CA THR A 275 29.94 -9.20 25.25
C THR A 275 29.95 -10.43 24.40
N GLY A 276 28.86 -10.72 23.66
CA GLY A 276 28.74 -11.90 22.80
C GLY A 276 29.59 -11.82 21.54
N TYR A 277 29.72 -10.61 20.98
CA TYR A 277 30.56 -10.29 19.82
C TYR A 277 30.84 -8.79 19.79
N ASN A 278 31.91 -8.40 19.11
CA ASN A 278 32.21 -6.99 18.82
C ASN A 278 32.08 -6.66 17.33
N THR A 279 32.14 -7.67 16.44
CA THR A 279 31.84 -7.51 15.03
C THR A 279 30.95 -8.65 14.52
N ALA A 280 30.11 -8.35 13.55
CA ALA A 280 29.34 -9.38 12.83
C ALA A 280 29.21 -9.01 11.35
N ILE A 281 29.19 -10.03 10.50
CA ILE A 281 28.93 -9.90 9.06
C ILE A 281 27.74 -10.78 8.74
N THR A 282 26.75 -10.18 8.05
CA THR A 282 25.56 -10.90 7.58
C THR A 282 25.48 -10.82 6.05
N HIS A 283 25.40 -11.96 5.41
CA HIS A 283 25.10 -12.10 3.99
C HIS A 283 23.67 -12.62 3.85
N SER A 284 22.83 -11.90 3.10
CA SER A 284 21.47 -12.34 2.82
C SER A 284 21.22 -12.37 1.32
N ARG A 285 20.42 -13.35 0.86
CA ARG A 285 19.94 -13.47 -0.50
C ARG A 285 18.45 -13.78 -0.46
N GLY A 286 17.68 -13.08 -1.28
CA GLY A 286 16.25 -13.29 -1.42
C GLY A 286 15.86 -13.42 -2.89
N HIS A 287 14.82 -14.20 -3.13
CA HIS A 287 14.15 -14.30 -4.41
C HIS A 287 12.63 -14.22 -4.16
N PHE A 288 11.95 -13.45 -4.97
CA PHE A 288 10.50 -13.34 -4.94
C PHE A 288 9.95 -13.43 -6.35
N ALA A 289 8.94 -14.25 -6.54
CA ALA A 289 8.18 -14.38 -7.78
C ALA A 289 6.68 -14.27 -7.47
N LEU A 290 5.93 -13.61 -8.35
CA LEU A 290 4.48 -13.52 -8.29
C LEU A 290 3.91 -13.57 -9.69
N ALA A 291 2.86 -14.37 -9.87
CA ALA A 291 2.02 -14.38 -11.06
C ALA A 291 0.56 -14.18 -10.66
N ARG A 292 -0.14 -13.30 -11.36
CA ARG A 292 -1.56 -13.00 -11.18
C ARG A 292 -2.27 -12.99 -12.51
N GLY A 293 -3.45 -13.60 -12.55
CA GLY A 293 -4.41 -13.46 -13.63
C GLY A 293 -5.73 -13.02 -13.08
N ASN A 294 -6.35 -12.01 -13.71
CA ASN A 294 -7.68 -11.55 -13.38
C ASN A 294 -8.53 -11.51 -14.64
N ALA A 295 -9.76 -12.04 -14.58
CA ALA A 295 -10.76 -11.98 -15.62
C ALA A 295 -11.96 -11.16 -15.16
N GLU A 296 -12.39 -10.22 -15.96
CA GLU A 296 -13.53 -9.36 -15.73
C GLU A 296 -14.50 -9.50 -16.91
N TRP A 297 -15.74 -9.81 -16.59
CA TRP A 297 -16.81 -9.92 -17.56
C TRP A 297 -17.94 -8.97 -17.20
N GLN A 298 -18.19 -7.98 -18.06
CA GLN A 298 -19.28 -7.03 -17.94
C GLN A 298 -20.37 -7.40 -18.94
N LEU A 299 -21.57 -7.61 -18.42
CA LEU A 299 -22.75 -7.97 -19.18
C LEU A 299 -23.79 -6.86 -19.05
N ARG A 300 -24.30 -6.40 -20.18
CA ARG A 300 -25.46 -5.55 -20.24
C ARG A 300 -26.71 -6.43 -20.28
N LEU A 301 -27.60 -6.21 -19.33
CA LEU A 301 -28.87 -6.91 -19.22
C LEU A 301 -30.02 -6.00 -19.69
N PRO A 302 -31.23 -6.55 -19.92
CA PRO A 302 -32.42 -5.74 -20.17
C PRO A 302 -32.63 -4.64 -19.11
N ASP A 303 -33.41 -3.61 -19.44
CA ASP A 303 -33.76 -2.48 -18.55
C ASP A 303 -32.53 -1.72 -18.01
N ALA A 304 -31.50 -1.57 -18.84
CA ALA A 304 -30.24 -0.90 -18.49
C ALA A 304 -29.50 -1.49 -17.26
N ALA A 305 -29.88 -2.71 -16.84
CA ALA A 305 -29.18 -3.40 -15.77
C ALA A 305 -27.79 -3.89 -16.25
N ARG A 306 -26.86 -4.05 -15.30
CA ARG A 306 -25.51 -4.55 -15.56
C ARG A 306 -25.14 -5.62 -14.56
N LEU A 307 -24.47 -6.67 -15.05
CA LEU A 307 -23.85 -7.70 -14.26
C LEU A 307 -22.34 -7.68 -14.53
N GLU A 308 -21.56 -7.50 -13.46
CA GLU A 308 -20.10 -7.52 -13.49
C GLU A 308 -19.63 -8.76 -12.74
N LEU A 309 -18.87 -9.63 -13.39
CA LEU A 309 -18.27 -10.82 -12.80
C LEU A 309 -16.75 -10.70 -12.87
N ASN A 310 -16.08 -10.95 -11.75
CA ASN A 310 -14.63 -10.93 -11.67
C ASN A 310 -14.11 -12.22 -11.04
N ALA A 311 -13.10 -12.82 -11.66
CA ALA A 311 -12.41 -14.00 -11.16
C ALA A 311 -10.91 -13.77 -11.16
N GLY A 312 -10.26 -13.99 -10.03
CA GLY A 312 -8.83 -13.75 -9.85
C GLY A 312 -8.09 -14.95 -9.30
N VAL A 313 -6.87 -15.16 -9.77
CA VAL A 313 -5.91 -16.13 -9.25
C VAL A 313 -4.56 -15.47 -9.08
N THR A 314 -3.90 -15.73 -7.94
CA THR A 314 -2.54 -15.26 -7.68
C THR A 314 -1.73 -16.40 -7.07
N ALA A 315 -0.49 -16.54 -7.50
CA ALA A 315 0.51 -17.40 -6.88
C ALA A 315 1.78 -16.59 -6.63
N SER A 316 2.37 -16.72 -5.47
CA SER A 316 3.66 -16.11 -5.15
C SER A 316 4.55 -17.08 -4.39
N GLU A 317 5.84 -16.89 -4.56
CA GLU A 317 6.91 -17.62 -3.87
C GLU A 317 7.94 -16.61 -3.34
N SER A 318 8.41 -16.83 -2.13
CA SER A 318 9.46 -16.04 -1.49
C SER A 318 10.48 -16.97 -0.86
N VAL A 319 11.68 -16.99 -1.39
CA VAL A 319 12.80 -17.76 -0.86
C VAL A 319 13.83 -16.81 -0.29
N GLY A 320 14.29 -17.06 0.93
CA GLY A 320 15.30 -16.28 1.61
C GLY A 320 16.36 -17.14 2.27
N ASN A 321 17.61 -16.73 2.15
CA ASN A 321 18.74 -17.35 2.84
C ASN A 321 19.60 -16.25 3.48
N SER A 322 20.04 -16.45 4.71
CA SER A 322 20.90 -15.51 5.41
C SER A 322 21.94 -16.28 6.23
N GLN A 323 23.18 -15.81 6.21
CA GLN A 323 24.25 -16.30 7.04
C GLN A 323 24.88 -15.13 7.79
N ARG A 324 24.86 -15.22 9.11
CA ARG A 324 25.50 -14.28 10.04
C ARG A 324 26.66 -14.95 10.74
N ARG A 325 27.82 -14.32 10.72
CA ARG A 325 29.02 -14.74 11.44
C ARG A 325 29.38 -13.65 12.46
N GLU A 326 29.57 -14.05 13.69
CA GLU A 326 29.90 -13.18 14.82
C GLU A 326 31.32 -13.44 15.28
N ASN A 327 32.05 -12.37 15.59
CA ASN A 327 33.44 -12.42 16.00
C ASN A 327 33.64 -11.59 17.28
N LEU A 328 34.42 -12.11 18.22
CA LEU A 328 34.87 -11.44 19.43
C LEU A 328 36.38 -11.42 19.47
N ALA A 329 36.97 -10.23 19.51
CA ALA A 329 38.43 -10.01 19.61
C ALA A 329 39.25 -10.80 18.58
N GLY A 330 38.77 -10.90 17.32
CA GLY A 330 39.44 -11.61 16.23
C GLY A 330 39.08 -13.10 16.10
N THR A 331 38.31 -13.67 17.05
CA THR A 331 37.90 -15.06 17.03
C THR A 331 36.43 -15.20 16.68
N ASP A 332 36.09 -16.05 15.74
CA ASP A 332 34.70 -16.36 15.40
C ASP A 332 34.03 -17.09 16.58
N THR A 333 32.89 -16.58 17.04
CA THR A 333 32.20 -17.12 18.22
C THR A 333 30.93 -17.87 17.86
N ARG A 334 30.16 -17.36 16.89
CA ARG A 334 28.86 -17.93 16.50
C ARG A 334 28.60 -17.77 15.01
N THR A 335 27.98 -18.77 14.42
CA THR A 335 27.39 -18.68 13.08
C THR A 335 25.89 -18.96 13.18
N VAL A 336 25.08 -18.14 12.51
CA VAL A 336 23.62 -18.34 12.38
C VAL A 336 23.28 -18.41 10.91
N THR A 337 22.69 -19.51 10.49
CA THR A 337 22.21 -19.71 9.12
C THR A 337 20.70 -19.81 9.14
N ASP A 338 20.06 -19.05 8.25
CA ASP A 338 18.61 -19.00 8.07
C ASP A 338 18.26 -19.34 6.64
N ALA A 339 17.26 -20.22 6.48
CA ALA A 339 16.59 -20.48 5.22
C ALA A 339 15.08 -20.35 5.40
N SER A 340 14.40 -19.73 4.47
CA SER A 340 12.96 -19.61 4.45
C SER A 340 12.41 -19.82 3.06
N ASP A 341 11.33 -20.58 2.96
CA ASP A 341 10.52 -20.77 1.75
C ASP A 341 9.07 -20.53 2.10
N ALA A 342 8.42 -19.60 1.43
CA ALA A 342 7.03 -19.27 1.64
C ALA A 342 6.31 -19.19 0.29
N GLN A 343 5.25 -20.00 0.15
CA GLN A 343 4.39 -20.03 -1.01
C GLN A 343 2.99 -19.54 -0.62
N GLU A 344 2.41 -18.67 -1.44
CA GLU A 344 1.06 -18.20 -1.22
C GLU A 344 0.23 -18.33 -2.49
N ARG A 345 -0.99 -18.84 -2.35
CA ARG A 345 -1.98 -18.97 -3.42
C ARG A 345 -3.25 -18.27 -3.00
N TRP A 346 -3.75 -17.40 -3.87
CA TRP A 346 -4.97 -16.65 -3.66
C TRP A 346 -5.94 -16.89 -4.81
N ARG A 347 -7.23 -16.99 -4.49
CA ARG A 347 -8.33 -17.08 -5.45
C ARG A 347 -9.42 -16.13 -5.02
N SER A 348 -10.00 -15.40 -5.96
CA SER A 348 -11.12 -14.51 -5.71
C SER A 348 -12.20 -14.70 -6.76
N LEU A 349 -13.44 -14.51 -6.33
CA LEU A 349 -14.61 -14.49 -7.19
C LEU A 349 -15.56 -13.42 -6.62
N ARG A 350 -16.02 -12.51 -7.47
CA ARG A 350 -17.00 -11.51 -7.06
C ARG A 350 -17.99 -11.24 -8.19
N GLY A 351 -19.21 -10.87 -7.80
CA GLY A 351 -20.26 -10.42 -8.70
C GLY A 351 -20.88 -9.14 -8.19
N LYS A 352 -21.30 -8.29 -9.13
CA LYS A 352 -22.06 -7.07 -8.88
C LYS A 352 -23.18 -6.99 -9.90
N TYR A 353 -24.41 -6.85 -9.40
CA TYR A 353 -25.57 -6.49 -10.18
C TYR A 353 -25.92 -5.04 -9.87
N SER A 354 -26.17 -4.22 -10.89
CA SER A 354 -26.60 -2.84 -10.73
C SER A 354 -27.70 -2.49 -11.72
N ARG A 355 -28.69 -1.71 -11.26
CA ARG A 355 -29.84 -1.28 -12.05
C ARG A 355 -30.33 0.09 -11.58
N TRP A 356 -30.72 0.92 -12.52
CA TRP A 356 -31.57 2.07 -12.25
C TRP A 356 -33.00 1.56 -12.11
N LEU A 357 -33.65 1.77 -10.94
CA LEU A 357 -35.05 1.41 -10.72
C LEU A 357 -35.96 2.45 -11.38
N ASP A 358 -35.53 3.70 -11.37
CA ASP A 358 -36.12 4.86 -12.01
C ASP A 358 -35.01 5.89 -12.32
N THR A 359 -35.34 7.17 -12.52
CA THR A 359 -34.36 8.24 -12.75
C THR A 359 -33.60 8.67 -11.50
N GLU A 360 -34.05 8.28 -10.31
CA GLU A 360 -33.57 8.76 -9.01
C GLU A 360 -32.80 7.70 -8.23
N HIS A 361 -33.19 6.41 -8.34
CA HIS A 361 -32.65 5.30 -7.56
C HIS A 361 -31.70 4.42 -8.38
N GLN A 362 -30.48 4.28 -7.90
CA GLN A 362 -29.49 3.34 -8.43
C GLN A 362 -29.18 2.23 -7.42
N LEU A 363 -29.85 1.08 -7.58
CA LEU A 363 -29.62 -0.09 -6.75
C LEU A 363 -28.38 -0.87 -7.23
N ALA A 364 -27.54 -1.29 -6.27
CA ALA A 364 -26.47 -2.24 -6.52
C ALA A 364 -26.41 -3.32 -5.43
N LEU A 365 -26.26 -4.57 -5.87
CA LEU A 365 -26.12 -5.76 -5.04
C LEU A 365 -24.84 -6.47 -5.40
N GLY A 366 -24.19 -7.10 -4.45
CA GLY A 366 -22.99 -7.86 -4.78
C GLY A 366 -22.59 -8.90 -3.76
N TRP A 367 -21.69 -9.76 -4.20
CA TRP A 367 -21.11 -10.82 -3.40
C TRP A 367 -19.62 -10.99 -3.70
N GLU A 368 -18.87 -11.49 -2.73
CA GLU A 368 -17.45 -11.78 -2.86
C GLU A 368 -17.10 -13.07 -2.12
N ALA A 369 -16.17 -13.82 -2.68
CA ALA A 369 -15.55 -14.97 -2.05
C ALA A 369 -14.04 -14.93 -2.33
N GLU A 370 -13.24 -14.98 -1.29
CA GLU A 370 -11.78 -15.01 -1.38
C GLU A 370 -11.24 -16.17 -0.55
N SER A 371 -10.29 -16.90 -1.13
CA SER A 371 -9.57 -17.96 -0.44
C SER A 371 -8.08 -17.77 -0.61
N SER A 372 -7.33 -17.76 0.48
CA SER A 372 -5.87 -17.76 0.47
C SER A 372 -5.32 -18.97 1.21
N ARG A 373 -4.19 -19.47 0.72
CA ARG A 373 -3.38 -20.50 1.38
C ARG A 373 -1.93 -20.05 1.36
N ARG A 374 -1.30 -20.05 2.53
CA ARG A 374 0.14 -19.82 2.72
C ARG A 374 0.75 -21.05 3.35
N ASP A 375 1.78 -21.57 2.72
CA ASP A 375 2.65 -22.61 3.23
C ASP A 375 4.03 -21.97 3.43
N GLU A 376 4.61 -22.11 4.63
CA GLU A 376 5.90 -21.51 4.98
C GLU A 376 6.73 -22.52 5.76
N ILE A 377 7.97 -22.69 5.33
CA ILE A 377 8.99 -23.49 6.02
C ILE A 377 10.15 -22.57 6.31
N ARG A 378 10.64 -22.63 7.54
CA ARG A 378 11.81 -21.88 7.98
C ARG A 378 12.73 -22.77 8.77
N SER A 379 13.98 -22.84 8.37
CA SER A 379 15.03 -23.56 9.06
C SER A 379 16.10 -22.59 9.56
N THR A 380 16.46 -22.72 10.83
CA THR A 380 17.53 -21.96 11.44
C THR A 380 18.53 -22.92 12.06
N THR A 381 19.79 -22.72 11.75
CA THR A 381 20.89 -23.46 12.42
C THR A 381 21.79 -22.45 13.10
N GLN A 382 21.94 -22.59 14.40
CA GLN A 382 22.90 -21.83 15.18
C GLN A 382 24.04 -22.75 15.60
N THR A 383 25.28 -22.33 15.32
CA THR A 383 26.50 -23.05 15.71
C THR A 383 27.30 -22.14 16.63
N VAL A 384 27.53 -22.57 17.87
CA VAL A 384 28.47 -21.95 18.81
C VAL A 384 29.82 -22.58 18.59
N LEU A 385 30.77 -21.82 18.06
CA LEU A 385 32.05 -22.39 17.57
C LEU A 385 32.99 -22.86 18.69
N ALA A 386 32.94 -22.19 19.85
CA ALA A 386 33.77 -22.56 21.01
C ALA A 386 33.42 -23.94 21.60
N SER A 387 32.13 -24.31 21.61
CA SER A 387 31.66 -25.61 22.14
C SER A 387 31.33 -26.61 21.06
N GLY A 388 31.32 -26.21 19.79
CA GLY A 388 30.84 -27.03 18.69
C GLY A 388 29.34 -27.33 18.73
N THR A 389 28.59 -26.64 19.64
CA THR A 389 27.16 -26.89 19.83
C THR A 389 26.37 -26.41 18.60
N ILE A 390 25.58 -27.31 18.01
CA ILE A 390 24.70 -27.03 16.87
C ILE A 390 23.26 -27.11 17.37
N THR A 391 22.50 -26.03 17.20
CA THR A 391 21.08 -25.95 17.57
C THR A 391 20.26 -25.69 16.30
N PRO A 392 19.66 -26.74 15.70
CA PRO A 392 18.70 -26.56 14.63
C PRO A 392 17.33 -26.17 15.18
N THR A 393 16.60 -25.35 14.45
CA THR A 393 15.19 -25.02 14.71
C THR A 393 14.46 -25.00 13.38
N ASP A 394 13.48 -25.86 13.24
CA ASP A 394 12.64 -25.94 12.05
C ASP A 394 11.22 -25.51 12.39
N ASP A 395 10.73 -24.50 11.70
CA ASP A 395 9.38 -23.98 11.81
C ASP A 395 8.61 -24.30 10.52
N SER A 396 7.42 -24.84 10.65
CA SER A 396 6.52 -25.05 9.52
C SER A 396 5.15 -24.48 9.84
N LEU A 397 4.61 -23.70 8.92
CA LEU A 397 3.31 -23.04 9.04
C LEU A 397 2.47 -23.26 7.79
N GLN A 398 1.23 -23.68 7.97
CA GLN A 398 0.21 -23.71 6.94
C GLN A 398 -0.97 -22.84 7.40
N ALA A 399 -1.26 -21.78 6.70
CA ALA A 399 -2.40 -20.91 6.99
C ALA A 399 -3.39 -20.90 5.82
N ARG A 400 -4.67 -21.01 6.14
CA ARG A 400 -5.78 -20.91 5.17
C ARG A 400 -6.78 -19.90 5.67
N THR A 401 -7.15 -18.95 4.80
CA THR A 401 -8.18 -17.95 5.09
C THR A 401 -9.27 -18.04 4.02
N LEU A 402 -10.52 -18.08 4.45
CA LEU A 402 -11.70 -17.93 3.62
C LEU A 402 -12.43 -16.67 4.07
N ARG A 403 -12.70 -15.77 3.14
CA ARG A 403 -13.53 -14.58 3.34
C ARG A 403 -14.71 -14.62 2.38
N THR A 404 -15.88 -14.35 2.90
CA THR A 404 -17.10 -14.19 2.11
C THR A 404 -17.77 -12.88 2.47
N ALA A 405 -18.38 -12.21 1.50
CA ALA A 405 -19.11 -10.99 1.73
C ALA A 405 -20.38 -10.92 0.87
N LEU A 406 -21.40 -10.30 1.41
CA LEU A 406 -22.65 -9.92 0.73
C LEU A 406 -22.91 -8.45 1.02
N TRP A 407 -23.36 -7.72 0.01
CA TRP A 407 -23.64 -6.31 0.19
C TRP A 407 -24.78 -5.82 -0.72
N ALA A 408 -25.43 -4.76 -0.25
CA ALA A 408 -26.45 -4.04 -0.98
C ALA A 408 -26.28 -2.55 -0.70
N GLN A 409 -26.54 -1.71 -1.72
CA GLN A 409 -26.56 -0.26 -1.60
C GLN A 409 -27.53 0.35 -2.59
N ASP A 410 -28.08 1.51 -2.21
CA ASP A 410 -28.89 2.35 -3.05
C ASP A 410 -28.38 3.79 -3.02
N GLU A 411 -28.22 4.39 -4.20
CA GLU A 411 -27.95 5.82 -4.36
C GLU A 411 -29.22 6.52 -4.84
N TRP A 412 -29.77 7.39 -4.00
CA TRP A 412 -31.01 8.11 -4.25
C TRP A 412 -30.75 9.60 -4.49
N LYS A 413 -31.09 10.09 -5.68
CA LYS A 413 -31.09 11.51 -6.05
C LYS A 413 -32.43 12.13 -5.67
N LEU A 414 -32.58 12.52 -4.40
CA LEU A 414 -33.82 13.04 -3.85
C LEU A 414 -34.24 14.37 -4.51
N SER A 415 -33.27 15.21 -4.86
CA SER A 415 -33.45 16.47 -5.60
C SER A 415 -32.10 16.89 -6.21
N PRO A 416 -32.03 17.93 -7.06
CA PRO A 416 -30.78 18.48 -7.53
C PRO A 416 -29.82 18.90 -6.39
N GLN A 417 -30.37 19.29 -5.22
CA GLN A 417 -29.61 19.71 -4.06
C GLN A 417 -29.26 18.56 -3.12
N TRP A 418 -30.06 17.49 -3.08
CA TRP A 418 -29.88 16.40 -2.12
C TRP A 418 -29.68 15.06 -2.79
N ALA A 419 -28.62 14.37 -2.40
CA ALA A 419 -28.43 12.97 -2.74
C ALA A 419 -28.10 12.16 -1.46
N LEU A 420 -28.67 10.96 -1.39
CA LEU A 420 -28.51 10.03 -0.29
C LEU A 420 -27.87 8.75 -0.83
N HIS A 421 -27.05 8.09 -0.01
CA HIS A 421 -26.50 6.78 -0.32
C HIS A 421 -26.55 5.92 0.94
N GLY A 422 -27.40 4.92 0.94
CA GLY A 422 -27.53 3.93 2.01
C GLY A 422 -26.99 2.58 1.61
N GLY A 423 -26.35 1.88 2.52
CA GLY A 423 -25.85 0.55 2.22
C GLY A 423 -25.57 -0.30 3.45
N MET A 424 -25.50 -1.60 3.22
CA MET A 424 -25.18 -2.60 4.22
C MET A 424 -24.24 -3.63 3.62
N ARG A 425 -23.22 -4.01 4.38
CA ARG A 425 -22.30 -5.08 4.02
C ARG A 425 -22.14 -6.06 5.18
N TRP A 426 -22.25 -7.33 4.89
CA TRP A 426 -21.90 -8.43 5.78
C TRP A 426 -20.65 -9.12 5.29
N GLU A 427 -19.68 -9.36 6.18
CA GLU A 427 -18.48 -10.12 5.89
C GLU A 427 -18.22 -11.18 6.94
N ALA A 428 -17.82 -12.39 6.52
CA ALA A 428 -17.36 -13.46 7.37
C ALA A 428 -15.96 -13.90 6.99
N ILE A 429 -15.10 -14.06 7.98
CA ILE A 429 -13.70 -14.45 7.82
C ILE A 429 -13.44 -15.68 8.69
N SER A 430 -12.86 -16.72 8.10
CA SER A 430 -12.40 -17.91 8.81
C SER A 430 -10.94 -18.15 8.49
N THR A 431 -10.07 -18.07 9.49
CA THR A 431 -8.64 -18.39 9.37
C THR A 431 -8.35 -19.64 10.17
N ARG A 432 -7.66 -20.60 9.54
CA ARG A 432 -7.13 -21.82 10.16
C ARG A 432 -5.62 -21.82 9.94
N SER A 433 -4.89 -22.05 11.00
CA SER A 433 -3.43 -22.20 10.96
C SER A 433 -3.05 -23.54 11.59
N ASP A 434 -2.23 -24.30 10.89
CA ASP A 434 -1.60 -25.52 11.35
C ASP A 434 -0.08 -25.26 11.40
N TRP A 435 0.61 -25.53 12.50
CA TRP A 435 2.06 -25.33 12.64
C TRP A 435 2.71 -26.50 13.37
N LEU A 436 4.00 -26.69 13.10
CA LEU A 436 4.81 -27.69 13.77
C LEU A 436 5.44 -27.06 15.02
N ASP A 437 5.24 -27.72 16.18
CA ASP A 437 5.87 -27.37 17.45
C ASP A 437 6.36 -28.65 18.14
N SER A 438 7.67 -28.69 18.41
CA SER A 438 8.30 -29.85 19.09
C SER A 438 7.94 -31.20 18.45
N GLY A 439 7.85 -31.24 17.11
CA GLY A 439 7.52 -32.44 16.34
C GLY A 439 6.02 -32.79 16.27
N GLN A 440 5.15 -31.96 16.83
CA GLN A 440 3.70 -32.16 16.79
C GLN A 440 3.01 -31.05 15.99
N TRP A 441 2.05 -31.44 15.14
CA TRP A 441 1.19 -30.48 14.45
C TRP A 441 0.11 -29.94 15.38
N LEU A 442 0.19 -28.64 15.67
CA LEU A 442 -0.82 -27.91 16.43
C LEU A 442 -1.72 -27.14 15.46
N ARG A 443 -2.91 -26.82 15.92
CA ARG A 443 -3.93 -26.14 15.12
C ARG A 443 -4.61 -25.04 15.87
N SER A 444 -4.83 -23.93 15.20
CA SER A 444 -5.73 -22.88 15.66
C SER A 444 -6.79 -22.54 14.61
N ARG A 445 -7.89 -21.99 15.06
CA ARG A 445 -8.97 -21.52 14.22
C ARG A 445 -9.54 -20.22 14.79
N ASN A 446 -9.67 -19.22 13.94
CA ASN A 446 -10.35 -17.98 14.24
C ASN A 446 -11.52 -17.79 13.27
N ARG A 447 -12.65 -17.35 13.76
CA ARG A 447 -13.85 -17.03 12.96
C ARG A 447 -14.40 -15.70 13.44
N SER A 448 -14.72 -14.83 12.50
CA SER A 448 -15.36 -13.55 12.77
C SER A 448 -16.39 -13.22 11.69
N ALA A 449 -17.43 -12.51 12.08
CA ALA A 449 -18.41 -11.96 11.16
C ALA A 449 -18.70 -10.50 11.57
N VAL A 450 -18.84 -9.62 10.60
CA VAL A 450 -19.05 -8.19 10.81
C VAL A 450 -20.17 -7.69 9.91
N TRP A 451 -21.04 -6.87 10.48
CA TRP A 451 -22.02 -6.05 9.77
C TRP A 451 -21.55 -4.61 9.73
N SER A 452 -21.57 -4.01 8.55
CA SER A 452 -21.08 -2.65 8.28
C SER A 452 -22.16 -1.83 7.58
N PRO A 453 -23.08 -1.23 8.34
CA PRO A 453 -24.02 -0.24 7.81
C PRO A 453 -23.27 1.05 7.44
N LEU A 454 -23.77 1.72 6.40
CA LEU A 454 -23.25 3.01 5.97
C LEU A 454 -24.40 3.91 5.46
N PHE A 455 -24.23 5.19 5.67
CA PHE A 455 -25.14 6.21 5.20
C PHE A 455 -24.38 7.49 4.86
N HIS A 456 -24.59 8.01 3.65
CA HIS A 456 -23.98 9.24 3.17
C HIS A 456 -25.07 10.21 2.71
N VAL A 457 -24.83 11.46 2.96
CA VAL A 457 -25.67 12.58 2.51
C VAL A 457 -24.79 13.57 1.78
N LEU A 458 -25.22 13.98 0.61
CA LEU A 458 -24.66 15.11 -0.13
C LEU A 458 -25.71 16.21 -0.20
N TRP A 459 -25.32 17.41 0.24
CA TRP A 459 -26.13 18.62 0.14
C TRP A 459 -25.40 19.68 -0.69
N ARG A 460 -26.11 20.23 -1.68
CA ARG A 460 -25.70 21.36 -2.51
C ARG A 460 -26.64 22.52 -2.23
N PRO A 461 -26.17 23.62 -1.61
CA PRO A 461 -27.04 24.76 -1.28
C PRO A 461 -27.75 25.38 -2.49
N ASP A 462 -27.10 25.32 -3.66
CA ASP A 462 -27.62 25.85 -4.94
C ASP A 462 -27.28 24.85 -6.06
N GLU A 463 -28.13 24.70 -7.09
CA GLU A 463 -27.93 23.79 -8.23
C GLU A 463 -26.64 24.10 -9.03
N GLN A 464 -26.35 25.38 -9.17
CA GLN A 464 -25.12 25.86 -9.79
C GLN A 464 -23.97 25.94 -8.79
N ALA A 465 -24.18 25.48 -7.55
CA ALA A 465 -23.34 25.75 -6.42
C ALA A 465 -21.90 25.27 -6.61
N LYS A 466 -21.04 26.19 -6.29
CA LYS A 466 -19.62 25.92 -6.04
C LYS A 466 -19.41 25.21 -4.70
N ASP A 467 -20.47 25.15 -3.87
CA ASP A 467 -20.42 24.67 -2.50
C ASP A 467 -21.10 23.31 -2.32
N GLN A 468 -20.49 22.44 -1.56
CA GLN A 468 -21.06 21.14 -1.21
C GLN A 468 -20.74 20.77 0.23
N VAL A 469 -21.70 20.15 0.90
CA VAL A 469 -21.53 19.55 2.22
C VAL A 469 -21.81 18.05 2.14
N ARG A 470 -20.93 17.24 2.71
CA ARG A 470 -21.11 15.79 2.82
C ARG A 470 -21.06 15.36 4.26
N LEU A 471 -22.02 14.53 4.64
CA LEU A 471 -22.06 13.83 5.91
C LEU A 471 -21.97 12.32 5.64
N SER A 472 -21.17 11.59 6.41
CA SER A 472 -21.07 10.14 6.34
C SER A 472 -21.14 9.55 7.74
N LEU A 473 -22.03 8.58 7.92
CA LEU A 473 -22.12 7.74 9.11
C LEU A 473 -21.78 6.31 8.72
N THR A 474 -20.76 5.73 9.31
CA THR A 474 -20.23 4.45 8.82
C THR A 474 -19.74 3.56 9.94
N ARG A 475 -19.86 2.25 9.72
CA ARG A 475 -19.20 1.24 10.52
C ARG A 475 -18.19 0.50 9.66
N ALA A 476 -16.93 0.57 10.07
CA ALA A 476 -15.78 -0.08 9.43
C ALA A 476 -15.12 -1.05 10.40
N TYR A 477 -14.23 -1.91 9.90
CA TYR A 477 -13.50 -2.83 10.76
C TYR A 477 -12.06 -3.06 10.24
N ARG A 478 -11.21 -3.62 11.08
CA ARG A 478 -9.91 -4.17 10.72
C ARG A 478 -9.78 -5.60 11.22
N ALA A 479 -9.64 -6.55 10.29
CA ALA A 479 -9.41 -7.94 10.65
C ALA A 479 -7.97 -8.16 11.16
N PRO A 480 -7.74 -9.04 12.13
CA PRO A 480 -6.41 -9.53 12.47
C PRO A 480 -5.77 -10.19 11.24
N ARG A 481 -4.46 -10.00 11.08
CA ARG A 481 -3.71 -10.67 10.00
C ARG A 481 -3.52 -12.15 10.32
N PRO A 482 -3.43 -13.05 9.31
CA PRO A 482 -3.22 -14.48 9.56
C PRO A 482 -2.01 -14.78 10.46
N ALA A 483 -0.89 -14.05 10.29
CA ALA A 483 0.28 -14.19 11.15
C ALA A 483 0.04 -13.80 12.62
N GLN A 484 -0.90 -12.89 12.89
CA GLN A 484 -1.29 -12.53 14.27
C GLN A 484 -2.19 -13.60 14.93
N LEU A 485 -2.85 -14.42 14.12
CA LEU A 485 -3.77 -15.47 14.57
C LEU A 485 -3.09 -16.84 14.78
N THR A 486 -1.81 -16.95 14.44
CA THR A 486 -1.04 -18.21 14.56
C THR A 486 -0.35 -18.23 15.91
N ALA A 487 -0.67 -19.20 16.77
CA ALA A 487 -0.05 -19.34 18.10
C ALA A 487 1.36 -19.95 18.06
N GLN A 488 2.01 -19.99 16.91
CA GLN A 488 3.40 -20.39 16.78
C GLN A 488 4.31 -19.34 17.39
N ARG A 489 5.21 -19.76 18.26
CA ARG A 489 6.26 -18.91 18.82
C ARG A 489 7.43 -18.87 17.83
N VAL A 490 7.79 -17.68 17.39
CA VAL A 490 8.97 -17.43 16.57
C VAL A 490 10.04 -16.82 17.47
N LEU A 491 11.10 -17.59 17.73
CA LEU A 491 12.22 -17.13 18.56
C LEU A 491 13.04 -16.07 17.83
N THR A 492 13.41 -15.01 18.56
CA THR A 492 14.39 -14.06 18.06
C THR A 492 15.79 -14.65 18.12
N ARG A 493 16.64 -14.25 17.19
CA ARG A 493 18.02 -14.74 17.04
C ARG A 493 19.05 -13.79 17.58
N ASP A 494 18.68 -12.53 17.77
CA ASP A 494 19.54 -11.54 18.42
C ASP A 494 19.42 -11.72 19.94
N THR A 495 20.08 -12.76 20.43
CA THR A 495 20.19 -13.12 21.83
C THR A 495 21.57 -12.78 22.36
N ASP A 496 21.70 -12.62 23.67
CA ASP A 496 22.99 -12.57 24.36
C ASP A 496 23.66 -13.97 24.42
N VAL A 497 24.80 -14.07 25.07
CA VAL A 497 25.55 -15.34 25.21
C VAL A 497 24.82 -16.35 26.11
N THR A 498 23.87 -15.92 26.93
CA THR A 498 23.04 -16.79 27.78
C THR A 498 21.77 -17.28 27.05
N GLY A 499 21.55 -16.85 25.80
CA GLY A 499 20.38 -17.16 25.03
C GLY A 499 19.15 -16.28 25.33
N LEU A 500 19.29 -15.26 26.18
CA LEU A 500 18.22 -14.32 26.52
C LEU A 500 18.08 -13.24 25.42
N ASN A 501 16.85 -12.83 25.19
CA ASN A 501 16.50 -11.76 24.27
C ASN A 501 16.31 -10.42 25.02
N SER A 502 15.94 -9.38 24.29
CA SER A 502 15.69 -8.06 24.85
C SER A 502 14.31 -7.53 24.50
N PRO A 503 13.79 -6.48 25.18
CA PRO A 503 12.52 -5.85 24.83
C PRO A 503 12.51 -5.28 23.39
N ASN A 504 13.67 -4.94 22.82
CA ASN A 504 13.75 -4.48 21.43
C ASN A 504 13.70 -5.61 20.40
N ASN A 505 14.09 -6.81 20.80
CA ASN A 505 14.09 -8.01 19.98
C ASN A 505 13.37 -9.16 20.70
N PRO A 506 12.07 -9.01 21.03
CA PRO A 506 11.32 -10.06 21.71
C PRO A 506 11.02 -11.23 20.80
N ASP A 507 10.76 -12.39 21.35
CA ASP A 507 10.12 -13.47 20.62
C ASP A 507 8.73 -13.04 20.17
N ARG A 508 8.24 -13.58 19.10
CA ARG A 508 6.91 -13.27 18.57
C ARG A 508 5.98 -14.46 18.77
N LEU A 509 4.79 -14.16 19.29
CA LEU A 509 3.72 -15.12 19.49
C LEU A 509 2.42 -14.52 18.94
N GLY A 510 1.69 -15.25 18.11
CA GLY A 510 0.36 -14.80 17.70
C GLY A 510 -0.72 -15.14 18.74
N ASN A 511 -1.94 -14.66 18.47
CA ASN A 511 -3.09 -14.84 19.37
C ASN A 511 -4.33 -15.25 18.56
N PRO A 512 -4.70 -16.54 18.54
CA PRO A 512 -5.89 -17.02 17.83
C PRO A 512 -7.22 -16.46 18.35
N ALA A 513 -7.24 -15.94 19.58
CA ALA A 513 -8.43 -15.38 20.21
C ALA A 513 -8.72 -13.93 19.83
N LEU A 514 -7.92 -13.33 18.95
CA LEU A 514 -8.13 -11.95 18.51
C LEU A 514 -9.50 -11.77 17.84
N ARG A 515 -10.15 -10.68 18.22
CA ARG A 515 -11.37 -10.18 17.60
C ARG A 515 -11.01 -9.06 16.62
N PRO A 516 -11.79 -8.87 15.52
CA PRO A 516 -11.65 -7.72 14.67
C PRO A 516 -11.86 -6.41 15.45
N GLU A 517 -11.07 -5.39 15.13
CA GLU A 517 -11.37 -4.03 15.57
C GLU A 517 -12.60 -3.52 14.83
N LEU A 518 -13.53 -2.93 15.55
CA LEU A 518 -14.76 -2.34 14.99
C LEU A 518 -14.71 -0.83 15.19
N SER A 519 -14.97 -0.08 14.13
CA SER A 519 -14.95 1.38 14.16
C SER A 519 -16.29 1.95 13.73
N THR A 520 -16.94 2.70 14.61
CA THR A 520 -18.08 3.55 14.25
C THR A 520 -17.59 4.97 14.08
N GLY A 521 -17.99 5.61 12.99
CA GLY A 521 -17.46 6.93 12.64
C GLY A 521 -18.43 7.86 11.96
N ILE A 522 -18.15 9.14 12.14
CA ILE A 522 -18.78 10.26 11.48
C ILE A 522 -17.74 11.08 10.73
N ASP A 523 -18.06 11.50 9.52
CA ASP A 523 -17.27 12.41 8.71
C ASP A 523 -18.17 13.54 8.21
N LEU A 524 -17.73 14.78 8.34
CA LEU A 524 -18.37 15.97 7.78
C LEU A 524 -17.33 16.69 6.92
N ALA A 525 -17.66 16.94 5.65
CA ALA A 525 -16.78 17.63 4.71
C ALA A 525 -17.53 18.79 4.04
N TYR A 526 -16.86 19.93 3.93
CA TYR A 526 -17.26 21.08 3.12
C TYR A 526 -16.27 21.26 1.98
N GLU A 527 -16.78 21.49 0.78
CA GLU A 527 -15.99 21.71 -0.43
C GLU A 527 -16.49 22.96 -1.15
N HIS A 528 -15.55 23.85 -1.50
CA HIS A 528 -15.79 25.03 -2.30
C HIS A 528 -14.98 24.94 -3.60
N TYR A 529 -15.65 24.90 -4.74
CA TYR A 529 -15.04 24.80 -6.07
C TYR A 529 -14.78 26.20 -6.64
N LEU A 530 -13.50 26.50 -6.85
CA LEU A 530 -13.04 27.78 -7.37
C LEU A 530 -13.09 27.82 -8.91
N PRO A 531 -13.15 29.00 -9.53
CA PRO A 531 -12.98 29.16 -10.97
C PRO A 531 -11.65 28.55 -11.45
N GLY A 532 -11.61 28.06 -12.71
CA GLY A 532 -10.41 27.46 -13.28
C GLY A 532 -10.06 26.07 -12.72
N GLY A 533 -10.97 25.44 -11.95
CA GLY A 533 -10.79 24.08 -11.43
C GLY A 533 -9.98 24.00 -10.12
N GLY A 534 -9.91 25.11 -9.37
CA GLY A 534 -9.39 25.11 -8.01
C GLY A 534 -10.39 24.52 -7.00
N LEU A 535 -9.92 24.23 -5.78
CA LEU A 535 -10.72 23.63 -4.71
C LEU A 535 -10.20 24.06 -3.36
N LEU A 536 -11.12 24.43 -2.46
CA LEU A 536 -10.88 24.51 -1.02
C LEU A 536 -11.76 23.46 -0.33
N SER A 537 -11.19 22.69 0.59
CA SER A 537 -11.95 21.69 1.32
C SER A 537 -11.52 21.66 2.78
N ALA A 538 -12.51 21.51 3.66
CA ALA A 538 -12.31 21.25 5.08
C ALA A 538 -13.12 20.02 5.47
N SER A 539 -12.51 19.05 6.14
CA SER A 539 -13.23 17.90 6.66
C SER A 539 -12.86 17.58 8.10
N VAL A 540 -13.87 17.21 8.89
CA VAL A 540 -13.72 16.76 10.27
C VAL A 540 -14.18 15.32 10.35
N PHE A 541 -13.46 14.49 11.08
CA PHE A 541 -13.88 13.13 11.36
C PHE A 541 -13.75 12.78 12.83
N HIS A 542 -14.57 11.84 13.26
CA HIS A 542 -14.47 11.18 14.56
C HIS A 542 -14.69 9.68 14.40
N ARG A 543 -13.85 8.86 15.06
CA ARG A 543 -13.92 7.41 15.07
C ARG A 543 -13.86 6.91 16.51
N HIS A 544 -14.77 6.02 16.86
CA HIS A 544 -14.67 5.17 18.05
C HIS A 544 -14.32 3.75 17.62
N ILE A 545 -13.21 3.22 18.13
CA ILE A 545 -12.68 1.89 17.77
C ILE A 545 -12.78 1.00 19.01
N SER A 546 -13.55 -0.08 18.92
CA SER A 546 -13.58 -1.12 19.94
C SER A 546 -12.69 -2.30 19.56
N ASP A 547 -12.29 -3.10 20.56
CA ASP A 547 -11.38 -4.24 20.40
C ASP A 547 -10.04 -3.87 19.73
N TYR A 548 -9.49 -2.70 20.07
CA TYR A 548 -8.25 -2.18 19.48
C TYR A 548 -7.10 -3.18 19.68
N ILE A 549 -6.42 -3.57 18.58
CA ILE A 549 -5.35 -4.56 18.59
C ILE A 549 -3.99 -3.86 18.67
N ARG A 550 -3.23 -4.17 19.71
CA ARG A 550 -1.85 -3.71 19.88
C ARG A 550 -0.92 -4.87 20.24
N ASN A 551 0.32 -4.81 19.80
CA ASN A 551 1.35 -5.73 20.24
C ASN A 551 1.83 -5.29 21.64
N VAL A 552 1.74 -6.19 22.60
CA VAL A 552 2.19 -5.98 23.96
C VAL A 552 3.41 -6.85 24.20
N ILE A 553 4.44 -6.28 24.83
CA ILE A 553 5.66 -7.01 25.22
C ILE A 553 5.53 -7.36 26.69
N ASN A 554 5.74 -8.63 27.01
CA ASN A 554 5.77 -9.15 28.37
C ASN A 554 7.08 -9.91 28.61
N LEU A 555 7.62 -9.83 29.83
CA LEU A 555 8.67 -10.70 30.28
C LEU A 555 8.03 -11.99 30.84
N GLU A 556 8.37 -13.11 30.23
CA GLU A 556 7.91 -14.44 30.66
C GLU A 556 8.81 -14.95 31.78
N SER A 557 8.29 -14.99 32.99
CA SER A 557 9.07 -15.33 34.21
C SER A 557 9.68 -16.73 34.18
N SER A 558 9.04 -17.68 33.48
CA SER A 558 9.49 -19.06 33.37
C SER A 558 10.75 -19.23 32.52
N THR A 559 10.92 -18.39 31.51
CA THR A 559 12.05 -18.47 30.56
C THR A 559 13.01 -17.28 30.66
N GLY A 560 12.63 -16.21 31.36
CA GLY A 560 13.38 -14.95 31.40
C GLY A 560 13.40 -14.21 30.04
N ARG A 561 12.55 -14.59 29.08
CA ARG A 561 12.52 -14.04 27.73
C ARG A 561 11.37 -13.06 27.54
N TYR A 562 11.62 -12.03 26.77
CA TYR A 562 10.56 -11.10 26.35
C TYR A 562 9.78 -11.69 25.17
N VAL A 563 8.46 -11.59 25.24
CA VAL A 563 7.55 -12.09 24.20
C VAL A 563 6.62 -10.96 23.79
N THR A 564 6.54 -10.66 22.51
CA THR A 564 5.54 -9.75 21.95
C THR A 564 4.35 -10.54 21.40
N GLN A 565 3.14 -10.13 21.82
CA GLN A 565 1.90 -10.77 21.41
C GLN A 565 0.83 -9.73 21.08
N PRO A 566 0.10 -9.84 19.96
CA PRO A 566 -1.05 -8.99 19.67
C PRO A 566 -2.22 -9.31 20.61
N GLN A 567 -2.81 -8.28 21.20
CA GLN A 567 -3.93 -8.38 22.12
C GLN A 567 -4.99 -7.33 21.81
N ASN A 568 -6.26 -7.63 22.07
CA ASN A 568 -7.32 -6.63 22.08
C ASN A 568 -7.23 -5.87 23.42
N ILE A 569 -6.73 -4.62 23.38
CA ILE A 569 -6.45 -3.81 24.57
C ILE A 569 -7.53 -2.75 24.81
N GLY A 570 -8.81 -3.11 24.71
CA GLY A 570 -9.92 -2.21 25.00
C GLY A 570 -10.31 -1.32 23.82
N SER A 571 -10.56 -0.04 24.06
CA SER A 571 -11.08 0.89 23.05
C SER A 571 -10.13 2.06 22.77
N ALA A 572 -10.28 2.60 21.56
CA ALA A 572 -9.56 3.81 21.16
C ALA A 572 -10.50 4.80 20.48
N THR A 573 -10.15 6.09 20.54
CA THR A 573 -10.82 7.14 19.79
C THR A 573 -9.81 7.89 18.95
N THR A 574 -10.24 8.36 17.77
CA THR A 574 -9.46 9.29 16.95
C THR A 574 -10.35 10.30 16.28
N SER A 575 -9.90 11.54 16.26
CA SER A 575 -10.55 12.67 15.59
C SER A 575 -9.51 13.46 14.82
N GLY A 576 -9.95 14.15 13.78
CA GLY A 576 -9.05 15.02 13.02
C GLY A 576 -9.79 16.08 12.23
N LEU A 577 -9.01 17.10 11.85
CA LEU A 577 -9.36 18.15 10.89
C LEU A 577 -8.41 18.05 9.72
N GLU A 578 -8.95 17.91 8.52
CA GLU A 578 -8.19 17.85 7.25
C GLU A 578 -8.56 19.07 6.40
N LEU A 579 -7.56 19.85 6.03
CA LEU A 579 -7.68 21.03 5.18
C LEU A 579 -6.97 20.77 3.85
N GLU A 580 -7.62 21.10 2.74
CA GLU A 580 -7.09 20.97 1.39
C GLU A 580 -7.28 22.25 0.60
N ALA A 581 -6.27 22.71 -0.09
CA ALA A 581 -6.33 23.76 -1.06
C ALA A 581 -5.63 23.36 -2.35
N LYS A 582 -6.32 23.44 -3.47
CA LYS A 582 -5.77 23.35 -4.83
C LYS A 582 -6.08 24.67 -5.54
N LEU A 583 -5.04 25.43 -5.90
CA LEU A 583 -5.17 26.75 -6.47
C LEU A 583 -4.48 26.75 -7.83
N ARG A 584 -5.20 27.14 -8.87
CA ARG A 584 -4.66 27.41 -10.20
C ARG A 584 -4.66 28.92 -10.42
N MET A 585 -3.50 29.54 -10.39
CA MET A 585 -3.39 31.01 -10.40
C MET A 585 -3.95 31.63 -11.67
N ASN A 586 -3.81 30.98 -12.83
CA ASN A 586 -4.42 31.44 -14.09
C ASN A 586 -5.96 31.52 -14.02
N GLY A 587 -6.59 30.62 -13.25
CA GLY A 587 -8.05 30.62 -13.07
C GLY A 587 -8.54 31.57 -11.99
N LEU A 588 -7.71 31.86 -10.96
CA LEU A 588 -8.05 32.75 -9.85
C LEU A 588 -7.76 34.22 -10.16
N ALA A 589 -6.65 34.48 -10.86
CA ALA A 589 -6.19 35.80 -11.21
C ALA A 589 -5.73 35.83 -12.69
N PRO A 590 -6.70 35.75 -13.66
CA PRO A 590 -6.34 35.67 -15.09
C PRO A 590 -5.48 36.82 -15.58
N ALA A 591 -5.63 38.01 -14.98
CA ALA A 591 -4.84 39.17 -15.32
C ALA A 591 -3.34 39.03 -15.04
N LEU A 592 -2.93 38.11 -14.15
CA LEU A 592 -1.51 37.88 -13.83
C LEU A 592 -0.84 36.91 -14.81
N ASP A 593 -1.62 36.10 -15.55
CA ASP A 593 -1.16 35.03 -16.46
C ASP A 593 -0.01 34.18 -15.87
N TRP A 594 -0.16 33.81 -14.60
CA TRP A 594 0.79 32.97 -13.89
C TRP A 594 0.45 31.50 -14.02
N PRO A 595 1.19 30.70 -14.81
CA PRO A 595 0.97 29.26 -14.93
C PRO A 595 1.51 28.50 -13.70
N LEU A 596 1.01 28.89 -12.51
CA LEU A 596 1.40 28.39 -11.22
C LEU A 596 0.23 27.60 -10.59
N ASP A 597 0.49 26.34 -10.32
CA ASP A 597 -0.42 25.47 -9.58
C ASP A 597 0.12 25.27 -8.15
N LEU A 598 -0.67 25.64 -7.14
CA LEU A 598 -0.34 25.47 -5.73
C LEU A 598 -1.23 24.38 -5.11
N ARG A 599 -0.65 23.55 -4.27
CA ARG A 599 -1.34 22.52 -3.51
C ARG A 599 -0.90 22.58 -2.06
N SER A 600 -1.87 22.50 -1.19
CA SER A 600 -1.63 22.42 0.24
C SER A 600 -2.59 21.41 0.86
N SER A 601 -2.13 20.55 1.71
CA SER A 601 -2.95 19.78 2.60
C SER A 601 -2.34 19.73 3.99
N VAL A 602 -3.13 20.07 4.99
CA VAL A 602 -2.72 20.02 6.39
C VAL A 602 -3.77 19.24 7.16
N SER A 603 -3.34 18.27 7.93
CA SER A 603 -4.22 17.42 8.73
C SER A 603 -3.75 17.41 10.17
N PHE A 604 -4.67 17.61 11.10
CA PHE A 604 -4.44 17.55 12.54
C PHE A 604 -5.17 16.35 13.12
N PHE A 605 -4.49 15.62 14.03
CA PHE A 605 -5.03 14.39 14.60
C PHE A 605 -4.91 14.37 16.11
N ARG A 606 -5.96 13.91 16.77
CA ARG A 606 -6.00 13.62 18.19
C ARG A 606 -6.54 12.21 18.40
N SER A 607 -5.79 11.36 19.05
CA SER A 607 -6.24 10.00 19.40
C SER A 607 -5.92 9.66 20.83
N ARG A 608 -6.66 8.68 21.36
CA ARG A 608 -6.49 8.17 22.72
C ARG A 608 -6.85 6.68 22.75
N VAL A 609 -5.98 5.87 23.34
CA VAL A 609 -6.25 4.48 23.72
C VAL A 609 -6.62 4.47 25.19
N ARG A 610 -7.81 3.97 25.53
CA ARG A 610 -8.44 4.16 26.83
C ARG A 610 -7.66 3.48 27.97
N ASP A 611 -7.24 2.24 27.75
CA ASP A 611 -6.66 1.38 28.80
C ASP A 611 -5.13 1.46 28.84
N VAL A 612 -4.55 2.52 28.29
CA VAL A 612 -3.13 2.85 28.34
C VAL A 612 -2.97 4.19 29.07
N PRO A 613 -2.03 4.32 30.04
CA PRO A 613 -1.85 5.57 30.77
C PRO A 613 -1.39 6.72 29.85
N GLY A 614 -1.85 7.96 30.16
CA GLY A 614 -1.44 9.17 29.45
C GLY A 614 -0.07 9.68 29.87
N PRO A 615 0.46 10.74 29.21
CA PRO A 615 -0.25 11.59 28.25
C PRO A 615 -0.20 11.13 26.78
N ASP A 616 0.78 10.34 26.34
CA ASP A 616 0.99 10.00 24.91
C ASP A 616 0.39 8.65 24.51
N ASN A 617 -0.75 8.27 25.12
CA ASN A 617 -1.51 7.05 24.84
C ASN A 617 -2.30 7.14 23.53
N ARG A 618 -1.62 7.39 22.43
CA ARG A 618 -2.19 7.62 21.10
C ARG A 618 -2.34 6.31 20.31
N LEU A 619 -3.01 6.37 19.15
CA LEU A 619 -2.93 5.31 18.15
C LEU A 619 -1.51 5.16 17.62
N ASP A 620 -1.13 3.93 17.32
CA ASP A 620 0.20 3.61 16.81
C ASP A 620 0.52 4.40 15.54
N ARG A 621 1.69 5.05 15.53
CA ARG A 621 2.22 5.80 14.39
C ARG A 621 1.37 6.99 13.91
N GLN A 622 0.34 7.40 14.65
CA GLN A 622 -0.46 8.55 14.30
C GLN A 622 0.20 9.84 14.84
N PRO A 623 0.75 10.69 13.97
CA PRO A 623 1.36 11.97 14.40
C PRO A 623 0.29 12.96 14.84
N ARG A 624 0.69 14.05 15.47
CA ARG A 624 -0.23 15.13 15.86
C ARG A 624 -0.74 15.91 14.67
N TYR A 625 0.10 16.07 13.63
CA TYR A 625 -0.28 16.67 12.36
C TYR A 625 0.58 16.14 11.22
N THR A 626 0.10 16.35 9.99
CA THR A 626 0.88 16.17 8.75
C THR A 626 0.62 17.36 7.84
N ALA A 627 1.64 17.79 7.09
CA ALA A 627 1.49 18.83 6.11
C ALA A 627 2.18 18.41 4.79
N ASN A 628 1.47 18.58 3.67
CA ASN A 628 2.00 18.43 2.33
C ASN A 628 1.78 19.74 1.58
N LEU A 629 2.84 20.33 1.08
CA LEU A 629 2.82 21.56 0.28
C LEU A 629 3.46 21.25 -1.08
N GLY A 630 2.91 21.80 -2.14
CA GLY A 630 3.47 21.62 -3.48
C GLY A 630 3.23 22.84 -4.35
N ALA A 631 4.17 23.11 -5.22
CA ALA A 631 4.10 24.18 -6.22
C ALA A 631 4.64 23.65 -7.54
N ASP A 632 3.93 23.92 -8.62
CA ASP A 632 4.33 23.58 -9.99
C ASP A 632 4.18 24.81 -10.85
N TYR A 633 5.26 25.15 -11.57
CA TYR A 633 5.34 26.31 -12.44
C TYR A 633 5.72 25.89 -13.85
N ARG A 634 4.96 26.33 -14.84
CA ARG A 634 5.29 26.14 -16.26
C ARG A 634 5.91 27.41 -16.80
N LEU A 635 7.15 27.35 -17.26
CA LEU A 635 7.81 28.48 -17.88
C LEU A 635 7.12 28.81 -19.20
N GLN A 636 6.83 30.11 -19.45
CA GLN A 636 6.18 30.55 -20.68
C GLN A 636 7.15 30.61 -21.85
N ALA A 637 8.41 30.99 -21.58
CA ALA A 637 9.43 31.16 -22.60
C ALA A 637 10.06 29.84 -23.08
N TRP A 638 10.01 28.81 -22.25
CA TRP A 638 10.62 27.51 -22.51
C TRP A 638 9.63 26.39 -22.27
N PRO A 639 9.69 25.27 -23.01
CA PRO A 639 8.84 24.10 -22.76
C PRO A 639 9.31 23.31 -21.52
N LEU A 640 9.48 24.04 -20.43
CA LEU A 640 10.02 23.57 -19.15
C LEU A 640 8.99 23.76 -18.04
N GLN A 641 8.72 22.70 -17.32
CA GLN A 641 7.93 22.72 -16.09
C GLN A 641 8.83 22.37 -14.92
N VAL A 642 8.78 23.15 -13.85
CA VAL A 642 9.48 22.88 -12.59
C VAL A 642 8.48 22.72 -11.46
N GLY A 643 8.80 21.88 -10.51
CA GLY A 643 7.94 21.70 -9.35
C GLY A 643 8.72 21.24 -8.13
N SER A 644 8.15 21.53 -6.97
CA SER A 644 8.69 21.10 -5.68
C SER A 644 7.56 20.72 -4.74
N SER A 645 7.86 19.83 -3.81
CA SER A 645 6.95 19.45 -2.73
C SER A 645 7.69 19.29 -1.42
N LEU A 646 6.99 19.64 -0.32
CA LEU A 646 7.44 19.46 1.05
C LEU A 646 6.42 18.59 1.77
N THR A 647 6.87 17.47 2.36
CA THR A 647 6.11 16.67 3.30
C THR A 647 6.70 16.84 4.69
N LEU A 648 5.87 17.15 5.67
CA LEU A 648 6.24 17.37 7.06
C LEU A 648 5.40 16.48 7.98
N GLN A 649 6.07 15.75 8.88
CA GLN A 649 5.46 14.96 9.95
C GLN A 649 6.26 15.20 11.22
N PRO A 650 5.66 15.70 12.32
CA PRO A 650 6.37 15.96 13.58
C PRO A 650 6.80 14.67 14.26
N GLY A 651 7.72 14.80 15.21
CA GLY A 651 8.07 13.71 16.09
C GLY A 651 6.86 13.20 16.88
N ASN A 652 6.78 11.90 17.06
CA ASN A 652 5.62 11.20 17.62
C ASN A 652 6.01 10.36 18.85
N PRO A 653 5.93 10.93 20.08
CA PRO A 653 6.02 10.14 21.29
C PRO A 653 4.76 9.28 21.45
N LEU A 654 4.94 8.05 21.90
CA LEU A 654 3.87 7.06 22.05
C LEU A 654 4.06 6.25 23.34
N GLN A 655 3.06 6.26 24.21
CA GLN A 655 2.91 5.30 25.30
C GLN A 655 2.25 4.04 24.74
N VAL A 656 3.01 2.94 24.67
CA VAL A 656 2.53 1.67 24.07
C VAL A 656 1.79 0.84 25.12
N SER A 657 2.32 0.73 26.33
CA SER A 657 1.72 0.06 27.49
C SER A 657 2.14 0.80 28.77
N GLU A 658 1.81 0.29 29.93
CA GLU A 658 2.26 0.88 31.22
C GLU A 658 3.78 1.03 31.29
N VAL A 659 4.52 0.05 30.76
CA VAL A 659 5.98 -0.03 30.87
C VAL A 659 6.71 0.30 29.57
N GLN A 660 6.01 0.36 28.44
CA GLN A 660 6.65 0.53 27.13
C GLN A 660 6.34 1.88 26.51
N ARG A 661 7.39 2.58 26.07
CA ARG A 661 7.30 3.82 25.28
C ARG A 661 8.06 3.68 23.98
N SER A 662 7.63 4.41 22.97
CA SER A 662 8.35 4.55 21.70
C SER A 662 8.31 6.00 21.22
N TYR A 663 9.25 6.34 20.36
CA TYR A 663 9.37 7.65 19.74
C TYR A 663 9.80 7.48 18.28
N GLU A 664 9.07 8.10 17.35
CA GLU A 664 9.48 8.30 15.98
C GLU A 664 9.85 9.77 15.78
N GLY A 665 11.01 10.05 15.20
CA GLY A 665 11.53 11.41 15.02
C GLY A 665 10.80 12.22 13.98
N LEU A 666 11.11 13.52 13.92
CA LEU A 666 10.63 14.44 12.92
C LEU A 666 11.02 13.97 11.50
N ARG A 667 10.06 13.93 10.60
CA ARG A 667 10.27 13.62 9.18
C ARG A 667 9.98 14.85 8.33
N ARG A 668 10.94 15.21 7.48
CA ARG A 668 10.84 16.25 6.47
C ARG A 668 11.36 15.70 5.17
N VAL A 669 10.57 15.79 4.12
CA VAL A 669 10.96 15.33 2.78
C VAL A 669 10.70 16.47 1.82
N VAL A 670 11.74 16.90 1.12
CA VAL A 670 11.66 17.89 0.03
C VAL A 670 11.99 17.16 -1.25
N ASP A 671 11.06 17.19 -2.19
CA ASP A 671 11.25 16.65 -3.54
C ASP A 671 11.19 17.82 -4.55
N ALA A 672 11.96 17.73 -5.62
CA ALA A 672 11.91 18.70 -6.72
C ALA A 672 12.10 17.98 -8.07
N TYR A 673 11.53 18.58 -9.12
CA TYR A 673 11.73 18.11 -10.48
C TYR A 673 11.74 19.24 -11.49
N ALA A 674 12.33 18.94 -12.66
CA ALA A 674 12.25 19.72 -13.87
C ALA A 674 11.91 18.80 -15.03
N LEU A 675 10.84 19.09 -15.77
CA LEU A 675 10.41 18.36 -16.96
C LEU A 675 10.57 19.25 -18.18
N TRP A 676 11.49 18.89 -19.06
CA TRP A 676 11.76 19.60 -20.30
C TRP A 676 11.19 18.81 -21.49
N THR A 677 10.16 19.37 -22.14
CA THR A 677 9.57 18.79 -23.35
C THR A 677 10.38 19.26 -24.57
N LEU A 678 11.34 18.46 -25.02
CA LEU A 678 12.22 18.77 -26.13
C LEU A 678 11.46 18.86 -27.46
N ASN A 679 10.51 17.95 -27.66
CA ASN A 679 9.59 17.89 -28.79
C ASN A 679 8.35 17.04 -28.41
N PRO A 680 7.31 16.92 -29.26
CA PRO A 680 6.09 16.13 -28.95
C PRO A 680 6.34 14.65 -28.64
N HIS A 681 7.50 14.11 -29.03
CA HIS A 681 7.87 12.70 -28.85
C HIS A 681 8.93 12.48 -27.77
N THR A 682 9.60 13.54 -27.30
CA THR A 682 10.77 13.40 -26.40
C THR A 682 10.69 14.40 -25.27
N ALA A 683 10.77 13.92 -24.04
CA ALA A 683 10.92 14.75 -22.87
C ALA A 683 12.08 14.25 -21.99
N LEU A 684 12.75 15.20 -21.33
CA LEU A 684 13.80 14.93 -20.36
C LEU A 684 13.32 15.38 -18.98
N ARG A 685 13.34 14.48 -18.02
CA ARG A 685 12.99 14.76 -16.63
C ARG A 685 14.22 14.65 -15.75
N LEU A 686 14.49 15.68 -15.00
CA LEU A 686 15.42 15.68 -13.88
C LEU A 686 14.59 15.65 -12.59
N SER A 687 14.92 14.81 -11.63
CA SER A 687 14.26 14.81 -10.34
C SER A 687 15.22 14.52 -9.20
N ALA A 688 14.93 15.08 -8.05
CA ALA A 688 15.63 14.81 -6.81
C ALA A 688 14.63 14.60 -5.69
N SER A 689 14.69 13.43 -5.08
CA SER A 689 13.86 13.06 -3.91
C SER A 689 14.68 13.17 -2.65
N ASN A 690 14.04 13.68 -1.59
CA ASN A 690 14.66 13.88 -0.28
C ASN A 690 15.89 14.80 -0.35
N LEU A 691 15.75 15.95 -1.03
CA LEU A 691 16.82 16.96 -1.19
C LEU A 691 17.44 17.41 0.14
N TRP A 692 16.68 17.31 1.21
CA TRP A 692 17.09 17.67 2.56
C TRP A 692 17.30 16.43 3.42
N ALA A 693 18.04 15.46 2.89
CA ALA A 693 18.32 14.20 3.55
C ALA A 693 18.90 14.48 4.95
N ARG A 694 18.12 14.12 5.98
CA ARG A 694 18.50 14.18 7.39
C ARG A 694 18.23 12.85 8.04
N SER A 695 19.11 12.43 8.93
CA SER A 695 18.96 11.20 9.70
C SER A 695 17.64 11.19 10.45
N THR A 696 17.01 10.03 10.51
CA THR A 696 15.77 9.79 11.24
C THR A 696 16.10 9.16 12.59
N THR A 697 15.55 9.69 13.67
CA THR A 697 15.72 9.13 15.02
C THR A 697 14.51 8.28 15.37
N SER A 698 14.76 7.10 15.94
CA SER A 698 13.74 6.31 16.66
C SER A 698 14.25 5.95 18.04
N ALA A 699 13.35 5.85 19.02
CA ALA A 699 13.71 5.43 20.36
C ALA A 699 12.62 4.54 20.94
N SER A 700 13.01 3.66 21.86
CA SER A 700 12.13 2.84 22.67
C SER A 700 12.64 2.74 24.08
N SER A 701 11.73 2.62 25.03
CA SER A 701 12.06 2.28 26.41
C SER A 701 11.09 1.21 26.91
N TYR A 702 11.60 0.37 27.79
CA TYR A 702 10.83 -0.65 28.48
C TYR A 702 11.18 -0.57 29.95
N ASP A 703 10.14 -0.33 30.78
CA ASP A 703 10.33 -0.01 32.18
C ASP A 703 11.29 1.18 32.38
N THR A 704 11.80 1.38 33.57
CA THR A 704 12.74 2.47 33.87
C THR A 704 14.18 2.17 33.47
N ASN A 705 14.47 0.90 33.14
CA ASN A 705 15.86 0.39 33.10
C ASN A 705 16.36 0.02 31.71
N TYR A 706 15.49 0.04 30.68
CA TYR A 706 15.89 -0.29 29.29
C TYR A 706 15.54 0.86 28.36
N THR A 707 16.54 1.41 27.69
CA THR A 707 16.37 2.44 26.67
C THR A 707 17.18 2.08 25.43
N SER A 708 16.64 2.33 24.26
CA SER A 708 17.35 2.19 22.99
C SER A 708 16.99 3.35 22.08
N ARG A 709 18.01 3.96 21.49
CA ARG A 709 17.88 5.05 20.52
C ARG A 709 18.66 4.71 19.27
N SER A 710 17.98 4.72 18.12
CA SER A 710 18.58 4.49 16.81
C SER A 710 18.52 5.75 15.96
N ILE A 711 19.59 6.02 15.24
CA ILE A 711 19.71 7.08 14.25
C ILE A 711 20.02 6.41 12.92
N GLU A 712 19.11 6.55 11.97
CA GLU A 712 19.23 6.00 10.62
C GLU A 712 19.53 7.13 9.64
N ASP A 713 20.57 6.98 8.84
CA ASP A 713 20.95 7.96 7.83
C ASP A 713 20.03 7.83 6.61
N ASN A 714 19.66 8.98 6.05
CA ASN A 714 18.86 9.10 4.84
C ASN A 714 19.71 9.69 3.73
N THR A 715 19.33 9.41 2.49
CA THR A 715 20.03 9.86 1.30
C THR A 715 19.13 10.62 0.35
N THR A 716 19.74 11.46 -0.48
CA THR A 716 19.08 12.10 -1.62
C THR A 716 19.19 11.17 -2.83
N LEU A 717 18.06 10.90 -3.49
CA LEU A 717 18.03 10.21 -4.77
C LEU A 717 17.85 11.23 -5.89
N ALA A 718 18.90 11.43 -6.68
CA ALA A 718 18.82 12.19 -7.93
C ALA A 718 18.51 11.23 -9.09
N SER A 719 17.74 11.66 -10.08
CA SER A 719 17.51 10.87 -11.28
C SER A 719 17.30 11.69 -12.54
N VAL A 720 17.74 11.12 -13.65
CA VAL A 720 17.49 11.60 -15.00
C VAL A 720 16.64 10.56 -15.71
N ARG A 721 15.56 10.98 -16.35
CA ARG A 721 14.69 10.13 -17.15
C ARG A 721 14.51 10.72 -18.53
N LEU A 722 14.75 9.90 -19.55
CA LEU A 722 14.38 10.15 -20.93
C LEU A 722 13.03 9.47 -21.21
N GLU A 723 12.05 10.25 -21.65
CA GLU A 723 10.70 9.81 -21.98
C GLU A 723 10.51 9.89 -23.49
N LEU A 724 10.29 8.76 -24.15
CA LEU A 724 10.15 8.63 -25.60
C LEU A 724 8.73 8.14 -25.93
N LYS A 725 8.07 8.82 -26.86
CA LYS A 725 6.85 8.36 -27.54
C LYS A 725 7.26 7.82 -28.90
N LEU A 726 7.20 6.51 -29.08
CA LEU A 726 7.64 5.75 -30.24
C LEU A 726 6.52 5.61 -31.30
#